data_7fdab5add7be95ea800def90c729afa2
#
_entry.id   7fdab5add7be95ea800def90c729afa2
#
_cell.length_a   1.000
_cell.length_b   1.000
_cell.length_c   1.000
_cell.angle_alpha   90.00
_cell.angle_beta   90.00
_cell.angle_gamma   90.00
#
_symmetry.space_group_name_H-M   'P 1'
#
loop_
_entity.id
_entity.type
_entity.pdbx_description
1 polymer ?
#
loop_
_entity_poly.entity_id
_entity_poly.type
_entity_poly.pdbx_seq_one_letter_code
_entity_poly.pdbx_strand_id
1 'polypeptide(L)'
;MSSQRYSSFKGRVVGIIQKNWRDYVVTFPSKEESQSQGKNAQKILVTPWDYRIPKIRISTQQAEALQDCRVIVRIDSWESTSVYPNGHFVRVLGRIGDLEGETAVILVENSISVAPFSEAQMCEMPSSTSENPWKVNPEEELKRIDLRNTHLIFSIDPKGCEDVDDALSIRTLANGNLELGVHIADVTHFVEANSYTDIEARARATTYYLADRRYDMLPSILSADLCSLLSRVERYAVSVMWELDKNSYEILRVWYNRTIIQSSYKLVYEVAQGLLDGDLSVVDDILELKELDERTRQQKLEELVWAIGKLTDVARRVRAKRDRCGALELEGVEIRVQLDDKKNIHDLIPKQPLEVHETVAECMILANHWVAKMIWENFPHHALLRQHPPPRQEFFSELRECASAKGFSIDTRSNKALADSLSKADDPLDPTVNKLLRSMATQAMSNALYFSTGSCPEEEFHHYGLALDKYTHFTSPIRRYADIVVHRLLMAATLKDTKVDVTVNLFSNKALEELCRHINNRNRAAQHAQKQSTELFQCMYFKDKVSETDERCTADGVVYSIRTNGVLVFVPRYGIKGAAYLKNKEGLVISCQSDGSCVWKPGSLQRFQNRITSTTVAGESVTLSLFDHITVSLNKFTNGSTRAQMRGKITLCTFVSKVKVCVQSSRCHPDTIKLEIISNLPYKNTATELYQKNIHIMKADLVKEVTRSAEEAQLAQEKNRVEVIQEEYQEYCQTKGVSLYQLLEEIRDLALLDVSTGN
;
A
#
# COMPACT_ATOMS: atom_id res chain seq x y z
N MET A 1 -26.89 37.68 0.94
CA MET A 1 -26.08 37.07 -0.11
C MET A 1 -26.61 35.66 -0.37
N SER A 2 -27.18 35.43 -1.53
CA SER A 2 -27.94 34.25 -1.91
C SER A 2 -27.01 33.03 -2.08
N SER A 3 -27.29 31.98 -1.34
CA SER A 3 -26.69 30.65 -1.57
C SER A 3 -27.13 30.13 -2.93
N GLN A 4 -26.27 30.12 -3.92
CA GLN A 4 -26.49 29.35 -5.14
C GLN A 4 -26.49 27.87 -4.76
N ARG A 5 -27.67 27.27 -4.69
CA ARG A 5 -27.85 25.82 -4.67
C ARG A 5 -27.39 25.30 -6.03
N TYR A 6 -26.29 24.60 -6.10
CA TYR A 6 -25.94 23.78 -7.25
C TYR A 6 -27.04 22.73 -7.43
N SER A 7 -27.88 22.90 -8.45
CA SER A 7 -28.85 21.90 -8.84
C SER A 7 -28.12 20.69 -9.38
N SER A 8 -28.14 19.58 -8.64
CA SER A 8 -27.66 18.30 -9.15
C SER A 8 -28.48 17.94 -10.40
N PHE A 9 -27.79 17.71 -11.51
CA PHE A 9 -28.46 17.23 -12.73
C PHE A 9 -29.03 15.84 -12.45
N LYS A 10 -30.34 15.69 -12.54
CA LYS A 10 -31.02 14.39 -12.48
C LYS A 10 -31.10 13.82 -13.89
N GLY A 11 -30.47 12.68 -14.11
CA GLY A 11 -30.54 11.95 -15.35
C GLY A 11 -31.39 10.68 -15.21
N ARG A 12 -31.97 10.21 -16.32
CA ARG A 12 -32.63 8.92 -16.42
C ARG A 12 -31.83 8.05 -17.39
N VAL A 13 -31.54 6.81 -16.98
CA VAL A 13 -30.94 5.82 -17.86
C VAL A 13 -31.97 5.45 -18.92
N VAL A 14 -31.64 5.69 -20.21
CA VAL A 14 -32.54 5.43 -21.35
C VAL A 14 -32.13 4.19 -22.14
N GLY A 15 -30.92 3.68 -21.94
CA GLY A 15 -30.42 2.48 -22.63
C GLY A 15 -29.04 2.05 -22.13
N ILE A 16 -28.65 0.85 -22.50
CA ILE A 16 -27.34 0.26 -22.22
C ILE A 16 -26.59 0.14 -23.55
N ILE A 17 -25.49 0.86 -23.69
CA ILE A 17 -24.67 0.84 -24.90
C ILE A 17 -23.85 -0.47 -24.98
N GLN A 18 -23.30 -0.91 -23.83
CA GLN A 18 -22.50 -2.12 -23.73
C GLN A 18 -22.77 -2.85 -22.41
N LYS A 19 -22.99 -4.15 -22.50
CA LYS A 19 -23.17 -5.00 -21.33
C LYS A 19 -21.80 -5.57 -20.92
N ASN A 20 -21.22 -5.07 -19.83
CA ASN A 20 -19.94 -5.55 -19.29
C ASN A 20 -20.20 -6.67 -18.25
N TRP A 21 -20.80 -7.77 -18.68
CA TRP A 21 -21.00 -8.91 -17.80
C TRP A 21 -19.67 -9.64 -17.59
N ARG A 22 -19.41 -10.00 -16.35
CA ARG A 22 -18.25 -10.75 -15.90
C ARG A 22 -18.68 -12.03 -15.20
N ASP A 23 -17.74 -12.78 -14.74
CA ASP A 23 -17.97 -13.89 -13.83
C ASP A 23 -18.29 -13.32 -12.44
N TYR A 24 -19.28 -13.89 -11.77
CA TYR A 24 -19.71 -13.50 -10.41
C TYR A 24 -19.58 -14.68 -9.48
N VAL A 25 -19.02 -14.44 -8.30
CA VAL A 25 -19.00 -15.47 -7.26
C VAL A 25 -20.29 -15.41 -6.46
N VAL A 26 -20.92 -16.55 -6.28
CA VAL A 26 -22.19 -16.66 -5.59
C VAL A 26 -22.18 -17.78 -4.56
N THR A 27 -23.16 -17.71 -3.65
CA THR A 27 -23.44 -18.75 -2.66
C THR A 27 -24.89 -19.19 -2.81
N PHE A 28 -25.11 -20.51 -2.70
CA PHE A 28 -26.43 -21.10 -2.72
C PHE A 28 -27.16 -20.87 -1.39
N PRO A 29 -28.51 -20.78 -1.39
CA PRO A 29 -29.28 -20.64 -0.16
C PRO A 29 -29.05 -21.84 0.77
N SER A 30 -29.22 -21.63 2.08
CA SER A 30 -29.13 -22.71 3.07
C SER A 30 -30.24 -23.73 2.92
N LYS A 31 -30.10 -24.92 3.57
CA LYS A 31 -31.14 -25.95 3.57
C LYS A 31 -32.46 -25.42 4.08
N GLU A 32 -32.45 -24.62 5.12
CA GLU A 32 -33.64 -24.01 5.72
C GLU A 32 -34.33 -23.01 4.76
N GLU A 33 -33.56 -22.21 4.04
CA GLU A 33 -34.05 -21.29 3.01
C GLU A 33 -34.54 -22.02 1.77
N SER A 34 -33.92 -23.12 1.38
CA SER A 34 -34.30 -23.94 0.22
C SER A 34 -35.62 -24.70 0.44
N GLN A 35 -35.93 -25.13 1.66
CA GLN A 35 -37.20 -25.80 1.99
C GLN A 35 -38.41 -24.88 1.82
N SER A 36 -38.22 -23.56 1.95
CA SER A 36 -39.30 -22.59 1.74
C SER A 36 -39.63 -22.35 0.24
N GLN A 37 -38.79 -22.81 -0.69
CA GLN A 37 -38.95 -22.59 -2.13
C GLN A 37 -39.62 -23.76 -2.88
N GLY A 38 -39.96 -24.85 -2.23
CA GLY A 38 -40.66 -26.02 -2.81
C GLY A 38 -39.73 -26.99 -3.53
N LYS A 39 -39.97 -28.31 -3.34
CA LYS A 39 -39.12 -29.41 -3.84
C LYS A 39 -38.93 -29.52 -5.37
N ASN A 40 -39.62 -28.72 -6.15
CA ASN A 40 -39.57 -28.73 -7.64
C ASN A 40 -39.00 -27.47 -8.28
N ALA A 41 -38.32 -26.61 -7.53
CA ALA A 41 -37.76 -25.38 -8.08
C ALA A 41 -36.49 -25.69 -8.92
N GLN A 42 -36.64 -25.84 -10.22
CA GLN A 42 -35.52 -25.90 -11.16
C GLN A 42 -34.78 -24.57 -11.24
N LYS A 43 -35.33 -23.48 -10.71
CA LYS A 43 -34.74 -22.13 -10.76
C LYS A 43 -34.49 -21.64 -9.34
N ILE A 44 -33.21 -21.43 -9.01
CA ILE A 44 -32.75 -21.05 -7.66
C ILE A 44 -32.18 -19.63 -7.71
N LEU A 45 -32.49 -18.82 -6.70
CA LEU A 45 -31.89 -17.50 -6.49
C LEU A 45 -30.63 -17.66 -5.64
N VAL A 46 -29.46 -17.46 -6.26
CA VAL A 46 -28.16 -17.46 -5.59
C VAL A 46 -27.76 -16.05 -5.20
N THR A 47 -27.04 -15.91 -4.09
CA THR A 47 -26.62 -14.61 -3.55
C THR A 47 -25.19 -14.32 -3.96
N PRO A 48 -24.92 -13.22 -4.70
CA PRO A 48 -23.56 -12.82 -5.04
C PRO A 48 -22.73 -12.45 -3.81
N TRP A 49 -21.43 -12.70 -3.90
CA TRP A 49 -20.45 -12.33 -2.88
C TRP A 49 -20.36 -10.80 -2.71
N ASP A 50 -20.43 -10.07 -3.81
CA ASP A 50 -20.57 -8.60 -3.79
C ASP A 50 -22.03 -8.23 -3.53
N TYR A 51 -22.30 -7.66 -2.35
CA TYR A 51 -23.63 -7.26 -1.90
C TYR A 51 -24.31 -6.19 -2.79
N ARG A 52 -23.53 -5.48 -3.64
CA ARG A 52 -24.05 -4.49 -4.58
C ARG A 52 -24.74 -5.12 -5.79
N ILE A 53 -24.49 -6.39 -6.02
CA ILE A 53 -25.07 -7.16 -7.12
C ILE A 53 -26.36 -7.84 -6.64
N PRO A 54 -27.47 -7.71 -7.38
CA PRO A 54 -28.72 -8.40 -7.00
C PRO A 54 -28.56 -9.91 -7.11
N LYS A 55 -29.43 -10.67 -6.43
CA LYS A 55 -29.49 -12.12 -6.55
C LYS A 55 -29.63 -12.54 -8.01
N ILE A 56 -28.99 -13.62 -8.39
CA ILE A 56 -28.98 -14.18 -9.75
C ILE A 56 -29.84 -15.44 -9.78
N ARG A 57 -30.67 -15.60 -10.78
CA ARG A 57 -31.50 -16.78 -10.99
C ARG A 57 -30.77 -17.77 -11.86
N ILE A 58 -30.52 -18.96 -11.35
CA ILE A 58 -29.88 -20.06 -12.11
C ILE A 58 -30.72 -21.32 -12.09
N SER A 59 -30.56 -22.17 -13.10
CA SER A 59 -31.16 -23.50 -13.17
C SER A 59 -30.10 -24.55 -12.92
N THR A 60 -30.31 -25.38 -11.90
CA THR A 60 -29.41 -26.49 -11.56
C THR A 60 -30.14 -27.60 -10.81
N GLN A 61 -29.70 -28.84 -11.02
CA GLN A 61 -30.17 -30.01 -10.27
C GLN A 61 -29.23 -30.35 -9.10
N GLN A 62 -28.07 -29.72 -8.99
CA GLN A 62 -27.01 -30.02 -8.02
C GLN A 62 -26.99 -29.04 -6.83
N ALA A 63 -28.10 -28.33 -6.58
CA ALA A 63 -28.13 -27.28 -5.56
C ALA A 63 -27.71 -27.75 -4.15
N GLU A 64 -28.05 -28.96 -3.76
CA GLU A 64 -27.71 -29.51 -2.44
C GLU A 64 -26.22 -29.75 -2.28
N ALA A 65 -25.52 -30.20 -3.34
CA ALA A 65 -24.09 -30.43 -3.32
C ALA A 65 -23.27 -29.12 -3.32
N LEU A 66 -23.88 -28.03 -3.78
CA LEU A 66 -23.22 -26.71 -3.93
C LEU A 66 -23.48 -25.77 -2.75
N GLN A 67 -24.25 -26.18 -1.74
CA GLN A 67 -24.65 -25.29 -0.63
C GLN A 67 -23.47 -24.69 0.15
N ASP A 68 -22.44 -25.47 0.41
CA ASP A 68 -21.28 -25.01 1.20
C ASP A 68 -20.07 -24.61 0.34
N CYS A 69 -20.36 -24.28 -0.94
CA CYS A 69 -19.33 -23.92 -1.90
C CYS A 69 -19.48 -22.46 -2.39
N ARG A 70 -18.35 -21.86 -2.70
CA ARG A 70 -18.24 -20.67 -3.54
C ARG A 70 -18.29 -21.11 -5.00
N VAL A 71 -19.19 -20.53 -5.76
CA VAL A 71 -19.50 -20.94 -7.13
C VAL A 71 -19.44 -19.76 -8.08
N ILE A 72 -18.84 -19.96 -9.26
CA ILE A 72 -18.88 -18.96 -10.32
C ILE A 72 -20.16 -19.16 -11.13
N VAL A 73 -20.85 -18.05 -11.37
CA VAL A 73 -21.97 -17.95 -12.31
C VAL A 73 -21.74 -16.80 -13.28
N ARG A 74 -22.32 -16.93 -14.47
CA ARG A 74 -22.32 -15.89 -15.49
C ARG A 74 -23.74 -15.49 -15.81
N ILE A 75 -23.99 -14.19 -15.99
CA ILE A 75 -25.30 -13.65 -16.38
C ILE A 75 -25.48 -13.82 -17.88
N ASP A 76 -26.61 -14.40 -18.28
CA ASP A 76 -26.98 -14.57 -19.69
C ASP A 76 -27.90 -13.49 -20.17
N SER A 77 -28.92 -13.17 -19.36
CA SER A 77 -29.94 -12.18 -19.72
C SER A 77 -30.48 -11.46 -18.49
N TRP A 78 -30.88 -10.23 -18.71
CA TRP A 78 -31.63 -9.46 -17.72
C TRP A 78 -32.76 -8.70 -18.41
N GLU A 79 -33.97 -9.19 -18.24
CA GLU A 79 -35.15 -8.55 -18.79
C GLU A 79 -35.54 -7.32 -17.97
N SER A 80 -35.99 -6.26 -18.64
CA SER A 80 -36.37 -4.99 -18.00
C SER A 80 -37.53 -5.13 -16.99
N THR A 81 -38.33 -6.19 -17.12
CA THR A 81 -39.46 -6.52 -16.22
C THR A 81 -39.05 -7.40 -15.05
N SER A 82 -37.85 -7.95 -15.05
CA SER A 82 -37.38 -8.85 -14.00
C SER A 82 -36.50 -8.12 -13.00
N VAL A 83 -36.77 -8.36 -11.70
CA VAL A 83 -35.93 -7.86 -10.59
C VAL A 83 -34.57 -8.53 -10.57
N TYR A 84 -34.50 -9.79 -11.02
CA TYR A 84 -33.28 -10.62 -10.97
C TYR A 84 -32.83 -11.06 -12.34
N PRO A 85 -31.51 -10.97 -12.66
CA PRO A 85 -30.97 -11.51 -13.90
C PRO A 85 -31.03 -13.04 -13.91
N ASN A 86 -31.04 -13.62 -15.11
CA ASN A 86 -30.87 -15.05 -15.34
C ASN A 86 -29.40 -15.34 -15.69
N GLY A 87 -28.89 -16.45 -15.22
CA GLY A 87 -27.53 -16.90 -15.48
C GLY A 87 -27.37 -18.40 -15.37
N HIS A 88 -26.16 -18.87 -15.61
CA HIS A 88 -25.81 -20.30 -15.53
C HIS A 88 -24.58 -20.53 -14.65
N PHE A 89 -24.46 -21.77 -14.18
CA PHE A 89 -23.31 -22.27 -13.43
C PHE A 89 -22.09 -22.39 -14.37
N VAL A 90 -20.92 -21.97 -13.88
CA VAL A 90 -19.64 -22.13 -14.59
C VAL A 90 -18.78 -23.18 -13.93
N ARG A 91 -18.38 -22.99 -12.66
CA ARG A 91 -17.56 -23.93 -11.89
C ARG A 91 -17.59 -23.63 -10.39
N VAL A 92 -17.15 -24.60 -9.59
CA VAL A 92 -16.89 -24.43 -8.15
C VAL A 92 -15.50 -23.82 -7.95
N LEU A 93 -15.36 -22.92 -6.98
CA LEU A 93 -14.07 -22.34 -6.56
C LEU A 93 -13.49 -23.10 -5.35
N GLY A 94 -14.29 -23.37 -4.35
CA GLY A 94 -13.87 -24.01 -3.10
C GLY A 94 -14.97 -23.98 -2.05
N ARG A 95 -14.66 -24.44 -0.85
CA ARG A 95 -15.60 -24.39 0.29
C ARG A 95 -15.62 -22.98 0.89
N ILE A 96 -16.78 -22.61 1.43
CA ILE A 96 -16.95 -21.34 2.15
C ILE A 96 -16.07 -21.35 3.41
N GLY A 97 -15.26 -20.27 3.55
CA GLY A 97 -14.36 -20.09 4.69
C GLY A 97 -13.05 -20.89 4.63
N ASP A 98 -12.78 -21.56 3.50
CA ASP A 98 -11.46 -22.11 3.18
C ASP A 98 -10.55 -21.03 2.60
N LEU A 99 -9.31 -20.92 3.09
CA LEU A 99 -8.39 -19.84 2.71
C LEU A 99 -8.12 -19.82 1.20
N GLU A 100 -7.84 -20.97 0.60
CA GLU A 100 -7.58 -21.06 -0.86
C GLU A 100 -8.84 -20.73 -1.67
N GLY A 101 -10.00 -21.21 -1.22
CA GLY A 101 -11.28 -20.91 -1.83
C GLY A 101 -11.61 -19.42 -1.79
N GLU A 102 -11.47 -18.76 -0.63
CA GLU A 102 -11.73 -17.33 -0.48
C GLU A 102 -10.66 -16.47 -1.22
N THR A 103 -9.41 -16.92 -1.30
CA THR A 103 -8.39 -16.29 -2.14
C THR A 103 -8.76 -16.34 -3.62
N ALA A 104 -9.24 -17.49 -4.10
CA ALA A 104 -9.73 -17.62 -5.48
C ALA A 104 -10.96 -16.72 -5.74
N VAL A 105 -11.83 -16.53 -4.75
CA VAL A 105 -12.94 -15.56 -4.83
C VAL A 105 -12.42 -14.15 -5.06
N ILE A 106 -11.44 -13.70 -4.29
CA ILE A 106 -10.84 -12.36 -4.42
C ILE A 106 -10.31 -12.15 -5.84
N LEU A 107 -9.60 -13.13 -6.40
CA LEU A 107 -9.05 -13.04 -7.75
C LEU A 107 -10.16 -12.90 -8.81
N VAL A 108 -11.20 -13.75 -8.73
CA VAL A 108 -12.33 -13.72 -9.69
C VAL A 108 -13.11 -12.42 -9.59
N GLU A 109 -13.44 -11.96 -8.38
CA GLU A 109 -14.21 -10.72 -8.16
C GLU A 109 -13.47 -9.47 -8.67
N ASN A 110 -12.13 -9.48 -8.63
CA ASN A 110 -11.29 -8.43 -9.20
C ASN A 110 -10.92 -8.68 -10.67
N SER A 111 -11.49 -9.70 -11.31
CA SER A 111 -11.21 -10.07 -12.70
C SER A 111 -9.72 -10.31 -12.97
N ILE A 112 -9.00 -10.89 -12.02
CA ILE A 112 -7.59 -11.24 -12.11
C ILE A 112 -7.47 -12.66 -12.64
N SER A 113 -6.81 -12.80 -13.81
CA SER A 113 -6.45 -14.10 -14.36
C SER A 113 -5.09 -14.53 -13.82
N VAL A 114 -5.03 -15.73 -13.30
CA VAL A 114 -3.80 -16.37 -12.78
C VAL A 114 -3.43 -17.62 -13.60
N ALA A 115 -3.83 -17.65 -14.88
CA ALA A 115 -3.45 -18.72 -15.77
C ALA A 115 -1.92 -18.85 -15.89
N PRO A 116 -1.37 -20.06 -15.95
CA PRO A 116 0.06 -20.26 -16.22
C PRO A 116 0.43 -19.68 -17.59
N PHE A 117 1.69 -19.35 -17.77
CA PHE A 117 2.21 -18.92 -19.06
C PHE A 117 2.12 -20.07 -20.08
N SER A 118 1.75 -19.76 -21.32
CA SER A 118 1.60 -20.73 -22.38
C SER A 118 2.95 -21.28 -22.87
N GLU A 119 2.95 -22.43 -23.53
CA GLU A 119 4.15 -22.99 -24.16
C GLU A 119 4.78 -22.02 -25.16
N ALA A 120 3.97 -21.29 -25.94
CA ALA A 120 4.47 -20.31 -26.89
C ALA A 120 5.25 -19.19 -26.21
N GLN A 121 4.80 -18.71 -25.03
CA GLN A 121 5.51 -17.72 -24.22
C GLN A 121 6.80 -18.31 -23.64
N MET A 122 6.75 -19.54 -23.17
CA MET A 122 7.94 -20.23 -22.62
C MET A 122 8.99 -20.51 -23.68
N CYS A 123 8.61 -20.73 -24.93
CA CYS A 123 9.53 -20.89 -26.07
C CYS A 123 10.30 -19.60 -26.43
N GLU A 124 9.79 -18.42 -26.05
CA GLU A 124 10.49 -17.14 -26.23
C GLU A 124 11.59 -16.92 -25.18
N MET A 125 11.58 -17.70 -24.10
CA MET A 125 12.54 -17.51 -23.00
C MET A 125 13.94 -18.00 -23.38
N PRO A 126 14.99 -17.26 -23.00
CA PRO A 126 16.35 -17.75 -23.12
C PRO A 126 16.57 -19.04 -22.34
N SER A 127 17.36 -19.92 -22.87
CA SER A 127 17.77 -21.12 -22.14
C SER A 127 18.75 -20.75 -21.02
N SER A 128 18.36 -21.03 -19.77
CA SER A 128 19.22 -20.92 -18.60
C SER A 128 19.00 -22.14 -17.74
N THR A 129 20.04 -22.89 -17.49
CA THR A 129 20.02 -24.10 -16.65
C THR A 129 21.16 -24.04 -15.65
N SER A 130 21.09 -24.82 -14.58
CA SER A 130 22.17 -24.92 -13.59
C SER A 130 23.52 -25.40 -14.20
N GLU A 131 23.46 -26.22 -15.27
CA GLU A 131 24.62 -26.71 -15.97
C GLU A 131 25.18 -25.71 -17.00
N ASN A 132 24.32 -24.90 -17.60
CA ASN A 132 24.66 -23.85 -18.55
C ASN A 132 23.91 -22.56 -18.21
N PRO A 133 24.40 -21.80 -17.19
CA PRO A 133 23.79 -20.55 -16.82
C PRO A 133 23.89 -19.52 -17.95
N TRP A 134 22.88 -18.67 -18.06
CA TRP A 134 22.89 -17.57 -18.99
C TRP A 134 24.10 -16.65 -18.76
N LYS A 135 24.69 -16.17 -19.86
CA LYS A 135 25.85 -15.26 -19.86
C LYS A 135 25.56 -14.06 -20.74
N VAL A 136 26.24 -12.96 -20.45
CA VAL A 136 26.23 -11.75 -21.26
C VAL A 136 26.68 -12.09 -22.68
N ASN A 137 25.89 -11.64 -23.68
CA ASN A 137 26.27 -11.82 -25.09
C ASN A 137 27.38 -10.86 -25.48
N PRO A 138 28.51 -11.31 -26.07
CA PRO A 138 29.60 -10.44 -26.50
C PRO A 138 29.20 -9.34 -27.48
N GLU A 139 28.20 -9.58 -28.35
CA GLU A 139 27.69 -8.57 -29.27
C GLU A 139 26.92 -7.45 -28.53
N GLU A 140 26.20 -7.79 -27.49
CA GLU A 140 25.53 -6.82 -26.63
C GLU A 140 26.50 -6.07 -25.72
N GLU A 141 27.57 -6.71 -25.28
CA GLU A 141 28.62 -6.09 -24.47
C GLU A 141 29.25 -4.91 -25.21
N LEU A 142 29.45 -5.00 -26.51
CA LEU A 142 29.99 -3.91 -27.35
C LEU A 142 29.03 -2.71 -27.49
N LYS A 143 27.73 -2.90 -27.25
CA LYS A 143 26.70 -1.87 -27.39
C LYS A 143 26.35 -1.17 -26.06
N ARG A 144 26.83 -1.70 -24.93
CA ARG A 144 26.47 -1.28 -23.60
C ARG A 144 27.67 -0.66 -22.86
N ILE A 145 27.40 0.24 -21.93
CA ILE A 145 28.45 0.73 -21.03
C ILE A 145 28.69 -0.30 -19.93
N ASP A 146 29.93 -0.75 -19.80
CA ASP A 146 30.33 -1.70 -18.75
C ASP A 146 30.62 -0.96 -17.44
N LEU A 147 29.84 -1.28 -16.41
CA LEU A 147 29.98 -0.72 -15.06
C LEU A 147 30.45 -1.77 -14.03
N ARG A 148 30.67 -3.02 -14.43
CA ARG A 148 30.95 -4.16 -13.54
C ARG A 148 32.15 -3.92 -12.61
N ASN A 149 33.22 -3.33 -13.13
CA ASN A 149 34.48 -3.17 -12.42
C ASN A 149 34.77 -1.72 -11.96
N THR A 150 33.89 -0.79 -12.29
CA THR A 150 34.14 0.64 -12.08
C THR A 150 33.25 1.25 -11.00
N HIS A 151 32.18 0.55 -10.62
CA HIS A 151 31.18 1.03 -9.66
C HIS A 151 30.89 -0.01 -8.59
N LEU A 152 30.78 0.44 -7.35
CA LEU A 152 30.17 -0.33 -6.28
C LEU A 152 28.67 -0.26 -6.44
N ILE A 153 28.05 -1.34 -6.92
CA ILE A 153 26.61 -1.43 -7.17
C ILE A 153 26.01 -2.40 -6.15
N PHE A 154 24.88 -2.04 -5.55
CA PHE A 154 24.17 -2.89 -4.60
C PHE A 154 22.66 -2.60 -4.62
N SER A 155 21.86 -3.59 -4.24
CA SER A 155 20.42 -3.42 -4.07
C SER A 155 20.04 -3.41 -2.60
N ILE A 156 18.90 -2.77 -2.28
CA ILE A 156 18.31 -2.74 -0.93
C ILE A 156 16.82 -3.09 -1.07
N ASP A 157 16.44 -4.27 -0.61
CA ASP A 157 15.16 -4.90 -0.88
C ASP A 157 14.46 -5.42 0.39
N PRO A 158 13.16 -5.74 0.33
CA PRO A 158 12.50 -6.48 1.40
C PRO A 158 13.09 -7.89 1.58
N LYS A 159 13.06 -8.40 2.80
CA LYS A 159 13.50 -9.79 3.06
C LYS A 159 12.70 -10.78 2.20
N GLY A 160 13.41 -11.65 1.49
CA GLY A 160 12.82 -12.67 0.62
C GLY A 160 12.40 -12.16 -0.77
N CYS A 161 12.78 -10.94 -1.16
CA CYS A 161 12.57 -10.45 -2.51
C CYS A 161 13.38 -11.28 -3.52
N GLU A 162 12.74 -11.73 -4.60
CA GLU A 162 13.38 -12.46 -5.70
C GLU A 162 13.45 -11.63 -6.99
N ASP A 163 12.54 -10.68 -7.15
CA ASP A 163 12.37 -9.80 -8.30
C ASP A 163 13.02 -8.43 -8.04
N VAL A 164 14.35 -8.40 -8.02
CA VAL A 164 15.12 -7.16 -7.79
C VAL A 164 15.10 -6.31 -9.05
N ASP A 165 14.27 -5.27 -9.06
CA ASP A 165 14.11 -4.33 -10.17
C ASP A 165 15.25 -3.31 -10.25
N ASP A 166 15.78 -2.87 -9.11
CA ASP A 166 16.68 -1.71 -8.98
C ASP A 166 17.92 -1.98 -8.14
N ALA A 167 18.99 -1.33 -8.53
CA ALA A 167 20.24 -1.26 -7.79
C ALA A 167 20.80 0.17 -7.83
N LEU A 168 21.59 0.51 -6.83
CA LEU A 168 22.13 1.83 -6.59
C LEU A 168 23.66 1.83 -6.62
N SER A 169 24.24 2.95 -7.02
CA SER A 169 25.68 3.19 -6.87
C SER A 169 25.96 4.66 -6.57
N ILE A 170 27.02 4.91 -5.82
CA ILE A 170 27.54 6.25 -5.61
C ILE A 170 29.07 6.21 -5.52
N ARG A 171 29.74 7.14 -6.17
CA ARG A 171 31.21 7.28 -6.10
C ARG A 171 31.65 8.71 -6.22
N THR A 172 32.88 8.99 -5.82
CA THR A 172 33.53 10.28 -6.03
C THR A 172 34.26 10.29 -7.37
N LEU A 173 34.02 11.30 -8.20
CA LEU A 173 34.69 11.53 -9.48
C LEU A 173 36.06 12.17 -9.27
N ALA A 174 36.91 12.16 -10.32
CA ALA A 174 38.25 12.75 -10.29
C ALA A 174 38.24 14.30 -10.03
N ASN A 175 37.14 14.97 -10.37
CA ASN A 175 36.94 16.40 -10.08
C ASN A 175 36.43 16.67 -8.65
N GLY A 176 36.23 15.63 -7.85
CA GLY A 176 35.71 15.69 -6.49
C GLY A 176 34.18 15.72 -6.38
N ASN A 177 33.46 15.81 -7.48
CA ASN A 177 31.99 15.70 -7.50
C ASN A 177 31.56 14.26 -7.21
N LEU A 178 30.27 14.08 -6.90
CA LEU A 178 29.69 12.75 -6.72
C LEU A 178 29.00 12.29 -8.01
N GLU A 179 29.09 11.00 -8.30
CA GLU A 179 28.28 10.36 -9.34
C GLU A 179 27.30 9.41 -8.67
N LEU A 180 26.02 9.70 -8.79
CA LEU A 180 24.91 8.85 -8.34
C LEU A 180 24.41 8.03 -9.51
N GLY A 181 24.21 6.73 -9.31
CA GLY A 181 23.63 5.82 -10.30
C GLY A 181 22.39 5.12 -9.78
N VAL A 182 21.36 5.06 -10.63
CA VAL A 182 20.20 4.20 -10.48
C VAL A 182 20.17 3.25 -11.66
N HIS A 183 20.25 1.96 -11.39
CA HIS A 183 20.36 0.89 -12.37
C HIS A 183 19.11 0.04 -12.31
N ILE A 184 18.36 -0.02 -13.40
CA ILE A 184 17.07 -0.71 -13.49
C ILE A 184 17.20 -1.90 -14.44
N ALA A 185 16.62 -3.03 -14.09
CA ALA A 185 16.60 -4.24 -14.92
C ALA A 185 16.15 -3.94 -16.37
N ASP A 186 16.96 -4.33 -17.37
CA ASP A 186 16.61 -4.12 -18.78
C ASP A 186 15.69 -5.25 -19.28
N VAL A 187 14.44 -5.23 -18.81
CA VAL A 187 13.40 -6.18 -19.25
C VAL A 187 13.15 -6.09 -20.75
N THR A 188 13.34 -4.91 -21.35
CA THR A 188 13.07 -4.68 -22.77
C THR A 188 14.03 -5.39 -23.70
N HIS A 189 15.16 -5.88 -23.18
CA HIS A 189 16.06 -6.74 -23.93
C HIS A 189 15.49 -8.15 -24.14
N PHE A 190 14.80 -8.69 -23.15
CA PHE A 190 14.23 -10.04 -23.18
C PHE A 190 12.78 -10.09 -23.66
N VAL A 191 12.02 -9.01 -23.44
CA VAL A 191 10.61 -8.90 -23.83
C VAL A 191 10.51 -7.98 -25.05
N GLU A 192 10.53 -8.58 -26.23
CA GLU A 192 10.42 -7.87 -27.49
C GLU A 192 9.00 -7.35 -27.69
N ALA A 193 8.87 -6.18 -28.32
CA ALA A 193 7.57 -5.55 -28.53
C ALA A 193 6.68 -6.42 -29.45
N ASN A 194 5.45 -6.66 -29.00
CA ASN A 194 4.44 -7.51 -29.64
C ASN A 194 4.79 -9.02 -29.68
N SER A 195 5.78 -9.50 -28.96
CA SER A 195 5.99 -10.92 -28.69
C SER A 195 4.81 -11.51 -27.88
N TYR A 196 4.70 -12.83 -27.79
CA TYR A 196 3.68 -13.47 -26.96
C TYR A 196 3.82 -13.09 -25.48
N THR A 197 5.05 -12.96 -24.99
CA THR A 197 5.33 -12.52 -23.63
C THR A 197 4.94 -11.05 -23.41
N ASP A 198 5.18 -10.16 -24.37
CA ASP A 198 4.76 -8.75 -24.30
C ASP A 198 3.23 -8.61 -24.30
N ILE A 199 2.53 -9.39 -25.12
CA ILE A 199 1.06 -9.40 -25.17
C ILE A 199 0.47 -9.83 -23.82
N GLU A 200 1.02 -10.88 -23.21
CA GLU A 200 0.58 -11.34 -21.90
C GLU A 200 0.92 -10.33 -20.79
N ALA A 201 2.15 -9.79 -20.78
CA ALA A 201 2.56 -8.76 -19.82
C ALA A 201 1.67 -7.53 -19.91
N ARG A 202 1.28 -7.12 -21.13
CA ARG A 202 0.32 -6.03 -21.36
C ARG A 202 -1.07 -6.37 -20.82
N ALA A 203 -1.53 -7.61 -21.01
CA ALA A 203 -2.84 -8.06 -20.52
C ALA A 203 -2.90 -8.11 -18.98
N ARG A 204 -1.84 -8.59 -18.34
CA ARG A 204 -1.70 -8.58 -16.86
C ARG A 204 -1.48 -7.17 -16.33
N ALA A 205 -0.69 -6.35 -17.01
CA ALA A 205 -0.29 -4.98 -16.75
C ALA A 205 0.54 -4.77 -15.45
N THR A 206 0.42 -5.64 -14.46
CA THR A 206 1.17 -5.57 -13.19
C THR A 206 1.24 -6.94 -12.53
N THR A 207 2.25 -7.15 -11.68
CA THR A 207 2.29 -8.26 -10.73
C THR A 207 1.25 -8.03 -9.63
N TYR A 208 0.55 -9.09 -9.22
CA TYR A 208 -0.44 -9.03 -8.14
C TYR A 208 0.16 -9.58 -6.86
N TYR A 209 0.24 -8.74 -5.83
CA TYR A 209 0.75 -9.10 -4.51
C TYR A 209 -0.42 -9.36 -3.57
N LEU A 210 -0.55 -10.59 -3.08
CA LEU A 210 -1.45 -10.96 -2.01
C LEU A 210 -0.68 -11.05 -0.68
N ALA A 211 -1.38 -11.29 0.40
CA ALA A 211 -0.76 -11.34 1.73
C ALA A 211 0.23 -12.51 1.91
N ASP A 212 0.05 -13.60 1.17
CA ASP A 212 0.83 -14.84 1.28
C ASP A 212 1.57 -15.25 0.01
N ARG A 213 1.24 -14.64 -1.14
CA ARG A 213 1.78 -15.01 -2.45
C ARG A 213 1.71 -13.88 -3.45
N ARG A 214 2.44 -14.03 -4.55
CA ARG A 214 2.37 -13.11 -5.69
C ARG A 214 2.03 -13.87 -6.98
N TYR A 215 1.48 -13.15 -7.95
CA TYR A 215 1.25 -13.62 -9.31
C TYR A 215 1.97 -12.68 -10.27
N ASP A 216 3.06 -13.19 -10.83
CA ASP A 216 3.99 -12.38 -11.60
C ASP A 216 3.42 -11.94 -12.96
N MET A 217 3.81 -10.74 -13.39
CA MET A 217 3.51 -10.21 -14.71
C MET A 217 4.29 -10.93 -15.81
N LEU A 218 5.50 -11.36 -15.51
CA LEU A 218 6.43 -12.06 -16.41
C LEU A 218 6.69 -13.49 -15.95
N PRO A 219 7.11 -14.40 -16.84
CA PRO A 219 7.58 -15.73 -16.44
C PRO A 219 8.70 -15.67 -15.40
N SER A 220 8.72 -16.63 -14.47
CA SER A 220 9.68 -16.64 -13.34
C SER A 220 11.15 -16.68 -13.80
N ILE A 221 11.45 -17.28 -14.94
CA ILE A 221 12.78 -17.24 -15.54
C ILE A 221 13.25 -15.81 -15.84
N LEU A 222 12.34 -14.88 -16.15
CA LEU A 222 12.66 -13.46 -16.28
C LEU A 222 12.57 -12.75 -14.94
N SER A 223 11.46 -12.88 -14.22
CA SER A 223 11.19 -12.07 -13.03
C SER A 223 12.09 -12.41 -11.84
N ALA A 224 12.44 -13.68 -11.65
CA ALA A 224 13.24 -14.12 -10.51
C ALA A 224 14.71 -14.48 -10.85
N ASP A 225 15.07 -14.53 -12.14
CA ASP A 225 16.43 -14.83 -12.59
C ASP A 225 16.93 -13.75 -13.55
N LEU A 226 16.72 -13.88 -14.86
CA LEU A 226 17.45 -13.14 -15.90
C LEU A 226 17.34 -11.62 -15.82
N CYS A 227 16.18 -11.10 -15.44
CA CYS A 227 15.99 -9.66 -15.23
C CYS A 227 16.32 -9.22 -13.81
N SER A 228 16.22 -10.10 -12.82
CA SER A 228 16.50 -9.75 -11.42
C SER A 228 17.98 -9.39 -11.21
N LEU A 229 18.24 -8.23 -10.61
CA LEU A 229 19.59 -7.71 -10.36
C LEU A 229 20.25 -8.38 -9.14
N LEU A 230 20.36 -9.71 -9.19
CA LEU A 230 20.91 -10.53 -8.13
C LEU A 230 22.38 -10.20 -7.88
N SER A 231 22.85 -10.38 -6.62
CA SER A 231 24.25 -10.14 -6.26
C SER A 231 25.19 -11.13 -6.94
N ARG A 232 26.41 -10.65 -7.27
CA ARG A 232 27.52 -11.42 -7.89
C ARG A 232 27.21 -12.01 -9.27
N VAL A 233 26.13 -11.61 -9.90
CA VAL A 233 25.75 -12.07 -11.25
C VAL A 233 25.70 -10.88 -12.20
N GLU A 234 26.25 -11.09 -13.42
CA GLU A 234 26.19 -10.08 -14.48
C GLU A 234 24.77 -9.95 -14.99
N ARG A 235 24.30 -8.70 -15.12
CA ARG A 235 22.94 -8.41 -15.58
C ARG A 235 22.92 -7.21 -16.53
N TYR A 236 21.97 -7.23 -17.45
CA TYR A 236 21.62 -6.07 -18.27
C TYR A 236 20.76 -5.08 -17.48
N ALA A 237 21.16 -3.82 -17.55
CA ALA A 237 20.43 -2.76 -16.92
C ALA A 237 20.26 -1.56 -17.87
N VAL A 238 19.29 -0.70 -17.53
CA VAL A 238 19.17 0.66 -18.03
C VAL A 238 19.51 1.58 -16.88
N SER A 239 20.57 2.37 -17.04
CA SER A 239 21.09 3.22 -15.98
C SER A 239 20.81 4.69 -16.22
N VAL A 240 20.43 5.39 -15.16
CA VAL A 240 20.37 6.83 -15.09
C VAL A 240 21.46 7.29 -14.13
N MET A 241 22.34 8.18 -14.58
CA MET A 241 23.51 8.61 -13.83
C MET A 241 23.51 10.14 -13.73
N TRP A 242 23.77 10.65 -12.54
CA TRP A 242 23.87 12.08 -12.26
C TRP A 242 25.24 12.43 -11.73
N GLU A 243 25.84 13.47 -12.27
CA GLU A 243 26.93 14.18 -11.64
C GLU A 243 26.36 15.24 -10.71
N LEU A 244 26.72 15.17 -9.43
CA LEU A 244 26.27 16.04 -8.36
C LEU A 244 27.43 16.88 -7.84
N ASP A 245 27.20 18.16 -7.60
CA ASP A 245 28.17 19.00 -6.88
C ASP A 245 28.42 18.44 -5.48
N LYS A 246 29.69 18.37 -5.10
CA LYS A 246 30.13 17.74 -3.84
C LYS A 246 29.59 18.36 -2.55
N ASN A 247 29.20 19.65 -2.58
CA ASN A 247 28.78 20.39 -1.40
C ASN A 247 27.27 20.63 -1.37
N SER A 248 26.71 21.06 -2.51
CA SER A 248 25.29 21.42 -2.63
C SER A 248 24.41 20.23 -3.03
N TYR A 249 25.01 19.15 -3.53
CA TYR A 249 24.32 18.01 -4.17
C TYR A 249 23.40 18.42 -5.33
N GLU A 250 23.65 19.59 -5.95
CA GLU A 250 22.92 20.01 -7.15
C GLU A 250 23.34 19.18 -8.35
N ILE A 251 22.36 18.84 -9.19
CA ILE A 251 22.58 18.05 -10.40
C ILE A 251 23.22 18.94 -11.46
N LEU A 252 24.45 18.60 -11.85
CA LEU A 252 25.23 19.29 -12.86
C LEU A 252 25.04 18.66 -14.25
N ARG A 253 24.92 17.32 -14.30
CA ARG A 253 24.79 16.56 -15.54
C ARG A 253 23.99 15.30 -15.30
N VAL A 254 23.28 14.84 -16.34
CA VAL A 254 22.59 13.55 -16.34
C VAL A 254 22.85 12.81 -17.65
N TRP A 255 22.95 11.48 -17.59
CA TRP A 255 22.99 10.65 -18.78
C TRP A 255 22.20 9.36 -18.58
N TYR A 256 21.74 8.76 -19.69
CA TYR A 256 20.91 7.58 -19.74
C TYR A 256 21.53 6.61 -20.74
N ASN A 257 21.68 5.34 -20.39
CA ASN A 257 22.17 4.34 -21.31
C ASN A 257 21.81 2.91 -20.88
N ARG A 258 21.93 1.98 -21.82
CA ARG A 258 22.00 0.56 -21.53
C ARG A 258 23.37 0.22 -20.98
N THR A 259 23.38 -0.54 -19.90
CA THR A 259 24.63 -0.89 -19.17
C THR A 259 24.71 -2.37 -18.91
N ILE A 260 25.89 -2.83 -18.53
CA ILE A 260 26.12 -4.13 -17.94
C ILE A 260 26.60 -3.88 -16.53
N ILE A 261 25.93 -4.48 -15.57
CA ILE A 261 26.23 -4.33 -14.15
C ILE A 261 26.49 -5.68 -13.49
N GLN A 262 27.17 -5.65 -12.37
CA GLN A 262 27.26 -6.75 -11.42
C GLN A 262 27.03 -6.19 -10.02
N SER A 263 25.89 -6.51 -9.42
CA SER A 263 25.59 -6.10 -8.05
C SER A 263 26.55 -6.79 -7.08
N SER A 264 27.21 -6.03 -6.21
CA SER A 264 28.15 -6.56 -5.22
C SER A 264 27.43 -7.15 -4.01
N TYR A 265 26.30 -6.52 -3.62
CA TYR A 265 25.54 -6.89 -2.43
C TYR A 265 24.03 -6.82 -2.71
N LYS A 266 23.31 -7.77 -2.10
CA LYS A 266 21.86 -7.73 -1.98
C LYS A 266 21.51 -7.55 -0.50
N LEU A 267 21.21 -6.32 -0.10
CA LEU A 267 20.91 -5.96 1.27
C LEU A 267 19.41 -6.04 1.54
N VAL A 268 19.04 -6.37 2.78
CA VAL A 268 17.69 -6.13 3.27
C VAL A 268 17.64 -4.78 3.98
N TYR A 269 16.46 -4.13 3.98
CA TYR A 269 16.29 -2.80 4.56
C TYR A 269 16.78 -2.71 6.01
N GLU A 270 16.51 -3.73 6.81
CA GLU A 270 16.90 -3.78 8.22
C GLU A 270 18.44 -3.82 8.40
N VAL A 271 19.15 -4.53 7.52
CA VAL A 271 20.63 -4.59 7.52
C VAL A 271 21.20 -3.25 7.07
N ALA A 272 20.67 -2.67 5.99
CA ALA A 272 21.14 -1.38 5.50
C ALA A 272 20.89 -0.26 6.53
N GLN A 273 19.78 -0.29 7.26
CA GLN A 273 19.52 0.64 8.36
C GLN A 273 20.50 0.43 9.51
N GLY A 274 20.76 -0.83 9.92
CA GLY A 274 21.74 -1.12 10.97
C GLY A 274 23.13 -0.59 10.61
N LEU A 275 23.58 -0.75 9.36
CA LEU A 275 24.85 -0.19 8.88
C LEU A 275 24.87 1.34 8.94
N LEU A 276 23.76 1.99 8.61
CA LEU A 276 23.62 3.46 8.69
C LEU A 276 23.67 3.94 10.14
N ASP A 277 23.06 3.20 11.06
CA ASP A 277 23.04 3.49 12.49
C ASP A 277 24.34 3.12 13.22
N GLY A 278 25.32 2.48 12.51
CA GLY A 278 26.59 2.05 13.06
C GLY A 278 26.53 0.74 13.87
N ASP A 279 25.45 -0.03 13.72
CA ASP A 279 25.31 -1.35 14.34
C ASP A 279 26.05 -2.40 13.52
N LEU A 280 27.22 -2.80 14.02
CA LEU A 280 28.05 -3.82 13.35
C LEU A 280 27.54 -5.25 13.55
N SER A 281 26.55 -5.48 14.40
CA SER A 281 26.00 -6.83 14.61
C SER A 281 25.28 -7.37 13.35
N VAL A 282 24.79 -6.46 12.49
CA VAL A 282 24.11 -6.83 11.25
C VAL A 282 25.04 -7.27 10.12
N VAL A 283 26.35 -7.08 10.27
CA VAL A 283 27.36 -7.43 9.24
C VAL A 283 27.38 -8.94 8.95
N ASP A 284 27.09 -9.75 9.97
CA ASP A 284 27.02 -11.20 9.82
C ASP A 284 25.80 -11.67 9.00
N ASP A 285 24.84 -10.81 8.73
CA ASP A 285 23.71 -11.10 7.84
C ASP A 285 24.03 -10.84 6.36
N ILE A 286 25.18 -10.20 6.05
CA ILE A 286 25.63 -9.94 4.68
C ILE A 286 26.43 -11.15 4.19
N LEU A 287 25.78 -12.01 3.40
CA LEU A 287 26.36 -13.26 2.93
C LEU A 287 27.64 -13.05 2.12
N GLU A 288 27.68 -12.00 1.30
CA GLU A 288 28.78 -11.68 0.41
C GLU A 288 30.05 -11.25 1.16
N LEU A 289 29.95 -10.79 2.41
CA LEU A 289 31.10 -10.44 3.25
C LEU A 289 31.63 -11.62 4.07
N LYS A 290 30.86 -12.69 4.28
CA LYS A 290 31.27 -13.83 5.11
C LYS A 290 32.43 -14.63 4.55
N GLU A 291 32.55 -14.67 3.23
CA GLU A 291 33.56 -15.47 2.52
C GLU A 291 34.92 -14.77 2.39
N LEU A 292 35.02 -13.50 2.82
CA LEU A 292 36.20 -12.68 2.69
C LEU A 292 37.09 -12.78 3.92
N ASP A 293 38.41 -12.62 3.71
CA ASP A 293 39.35 -12.44 4.81
C ASP A 293 39.08 -11.14 5.59
N GLU A 294 39.44 -11.10 6.86
CA GLU A 294 39.06 -10.01 7.79
C GLU A 294 39.48 -8.64 7.28
N ARG A 295 40.66 -8.50 6.69
CA ARG A 295 41.16 -7.22 6.19
C ARG A 295 40.34 -6.73 4.98
N THR A 296 40.07 -7.59 4.03
CA THR A 296 39.25 -7.26 2.85
C THR A 296 37.82 -7.03 3.24
N ARG A 297 37.27 -7.81 4.18
CA ARG A 297 35.93 -7.62 4.76
C ARG A 297 35.78 -6.22 5.35
N GLN A 298 36.73 -5.80 6.19
CA GLN A 298 36.69 -4.48 6.82
C GLN A 298 36.74 -3.35 5.78
N GLN A 299 37.65 -3.44 4.80
CA GLN A 299 37.74 -2.43 3.74
C GLN A 299 36.43 -2.34 2.93
N LYS A 300 35.87 -3.48 2.54
CA LYS A 300 34.62 -3.56 1.77
C LYS A 300 33.42 -3.06 2.57
N LEU A 301 33.39 -3.32 3.87
CA LEU A 301 32.38 -2.80 4.77
C LEU A 301 32.43 -1.26 4.87
N GLU A 302 33.63 -0.69 5.03
CA GLU A 302 33.83 0.76 5.07
C GLU A 302 33.38 1.43 3.77
N GLU A 303 33.70 0.84 2.60
CA GLU A 303 33.19 1.32 1.30
C GLU A 303 31.67 1.28 1.22
N LEU A 304 31.04 0.20 1.69
CA LEU A 304 29.59 0.03 1.68
C LEU A 304 28.87 1.03 2.62
N VAL A 305 29.36 1.16 3.86
CA VAL A 305 28.82 2.12 4.86
C VAL A 305 28.95 3.54 4.34
N TRP A 306 30.11 3.90 3.75
CA TRP A 306 30.28 5.19 3.12
C TRP A 306 29.24 5.44 2.00
N ALA A 307 29.04 4.43 1.13
CA ALA A 307 28.11 4.55 0.02
C ALA A 307 26.64 4.73 0.51
N ILE A 308 26.21 3.93 1.48
CA ILE A 308 24.84 4.05 2.08
C ILE A 308 24.69 5.44 2.74
N GLY A 309 25.68 5.88 3.51
CA GLY A 309 25.66 7.20 4.14
C GLY A 309 25.56 8.33 3.12
N LYS A 310 26.32 8.27 2.02
CA LYS A 310 26.27 9.28 0.97
C LYS A 310 24.98 9.27 0.17
N LEU A 311 24.42 8.08 -0.10
CA LEU A 311 23.09 7.98 -0.71
C LEU A 311 22.02 8.62 0.19
N THR A 312 22.09 8.39 1.48
CA THR A 312 21.17 8.98 2.45
C THR A 312 21.31 10.51 2.53
N ASP A 313 22.54 11.05 2.53
CA ASP A 313 22.78 12.50 2.48
C ASP A 313 22.15 13.14 1.23
N VAL A 314 22.34 12.51 0.06
CA VAL A 314 21.73 12.98 -1.21
C VAL A 314 20.21 12.91 -1.14
N ALA A 315 19.66 11.79 -0.65
CA ALA A 315 18.24 11.59 -0.53
C ALA A 315 17.58 12.63 0.39
N ARG A 316 18.17 12.90 1.55
CA ARG A 316 17.73 13.96 2.48
C ARG A 316 17.68 15.33 1.77
N ARG A 317 18.67 15.64 0.96
CA ARG A 317 18.73 16.92 0.25
C ARG A 317 17.66 17.02 -0.84
N VAL A 318 17.48 15.94 -1.62
CA VAL A 318 16.42 15.84 -2.66
C VAL A 318 15.04 15.95 -2.02
N ARG A 319 14.82 15.23 -0.90
CA ARG A 319 13.59 15.29 -0.12
C ARG A 319 13.28 16.70 0.36
N ALA A 320 14.24 17.34 1.04
CA ALA A 320 14.08 18.71 1.53
C ALA A 320 13.74 19.72 0.42
N LYS A 321 14.24 19.51 -0.81
CA LYS A 321 13.87 20.33 -1.97
C LYS A 321 12.40 20.11 -2.36
N ARG A 322 11.94 18.87 -2.38
CA ARG A 322 10.52 18.53 -2.70
C ARG A 322 9.56 19.03 -1.63
N ASP A 323 9.93 18.92 -0.35
CA ASP A 323 9.12 19.38 0.79
C ASP A 323 8.93 20.89 0.76
N ARG A 324 9.97 21.64 0.39
CA ARG A 324 9.83 23.09 0.14
C ARG A 324 8.86 23.40 -0.99
N CYS A 325 8.75 22.55 -1.99
CA CYS A 325 7.77 22.66 -3.07
C CYS A 325 6.36 22.16 -2.66
N GLY A 326 6.20 21.58 -1.48
CA GLY A 326 4.92 21.10 -0.95
C GLY A 326 4.66 19.63 -1.19
N ALA A 327 5.69 18.81 -1.30
CA ALA A 327 5.51 17.36 -1.26
C ALA A 327 4.80 16.98 0.04
N LEU A 328 3.88 16.03 -0.08
CA LEU A 328 3.07 15.57 1.05
C LEU A 328 3.69 14.32 1.65
N GLU A 329 3.95 14.38 2.93
CA GLU A 329 4.25 13.21 3.72
C GLU A 329 2.93 12.60 4.20
N LEU A 330 2.62 11.43 3.67
CA LEU A 330 1.38 10.74 3.94
C LEU A 330 1.70 9.49 4.73
N GLU A 331 1.16 9.38 5.93
CA GLU A 331 1.36 8.23 6.79
C GLU A 331 0.22 7.21 6.66
N GLY A 332 0.55 5.93 6.67
CA GLY A 332 -0.37 4.81 6.82
C GLY A 332 0.24 3.73 7.69
N VAL A 333 -0.58 2.99 8.38
CA VAL A 333 -0.12 1.79 9.09
C VAL A 333 -0.24 0.61 8.13
N GLU A 334 0.89 0.19 7.58
CA GLU A 334 0.98 -1.05 6.79
C GLU A 334 1.20 -2.22 7.75
N ILE A 335 0.38 -3.26 7.62
CA ILE A 335 0.48 -4.47 8.43
C ILE A 335 1.06 -5.60 7.59
N ARG A 336 2.13 -6.21 8.08
CA ARG A 336 2.67 -7.44 7.51
C ARG A 336 2.07 -8.64 8.23
N VAL A 337 1.58 -9.59 7.45
CA VAL A 337 1.15 -10.89 7.94
C VAL A 337 2.39 -11.78 8.07
N GLN A 338 2.70 -12.20 9.28
CA GLN A 338 3.75 -13.21 9.49
C GLN A 338 3.14 -14.60 9.38
N LEU A 339 3.72 -15.38 8.48
CA LEU A 339 3.36 -16.78 8.27
C LEU A 339 4.45 -17.68 8.86
N ASP A 340 4.04 -18.83 9.41
CA ASP A 340 4.97 -19.89 9.77
C ASP A 340 5.37 -20.72 8.52
N ASP A 341 6.29 -21.68 8.68
CA ASP A 341 6.74 -22.57 7.60
C ASP A 341 5.61 -23.40 6.99
N LYS A 342 4.49 -23.55 7.70
CA LYS A 342 3.28 -24.23 7.25
C LYS A 342 2.23 -23.28 6.64
N LYS A 343 2.61 -22.01 6.45
CA LYS A 343 1.71 -20.93 5.98
C LYS A 343 0.53 -20.60 6.91
N ASN A 344 0.59 -20.98 8.19
CA ASN A 344 -0.38 -20.50 9.16
C ASN A 344 -0.02 -19.08 9.61
N ILE A 345 -1.02 -18.30 9.95
CA ILE A 345 -0.84 -16.91 10.38
C ILE A 345 -0.31 -16.90 11.81
N HIS A 346 0.95 -16.52 11.99
CA HIS A 346 1.59 -16.44 13.29
C HIS A 346 1.26 -15.12 13.99
N ASP A 347 1.48 -13.97 13.33
CA ASP A 347 1.20 -12.65 13.89
C ASP A 347 0.92 -11.59 12.80
N LEU A 348 0.39 -10.44 13.25
CA LEU A 348 0.15 -9.24 12.47
C LEU A 348 1.02 -8.12 13.02
N ILE A 349 2.06 -7.74 12.28
CA ILE A 349 3.06 -6.79 12.75
C ILE A 349 3.00 -5.50 11.93
N PRO A 350 2.90 -4.32 12.58
CA PRO A 350 3.04 -3.06 11.90
C PRO A 350 4.44 -2.93 11.30
N LYS A 351 4.53 -2.57 10.03
CA LYS A 351 5.80 -2.25 9.37
C LYS A 351 6.40 -1.03 10.05
N GLN A 352 7.65 -1.14 10.45
CA GLN A 352 8.38 -0.01 11.00
C GLN A 352 8.95 0.84 9.85
N PRO A 353 8.78 2.15 9.87
CA PRO A 353 9.46 3.04 8.93
C PRO A 353 10.96 3.04 9.24
N LEU A 354 11.78 2.90 8.20
CA LEU A 354 13.23 3.01 8.26
C LEU A 354 13.69 4.14 7.35
N GLU A 355 14.72 4.88 7.72
CA GLU A 355 15.25 5.97 6.89
C GLU A 355 15.74 5.48 5.52
N VAL A 356 16.29 4.27 5.49
CA VAL A 356 16.75 3.65 4.23
C VAL A 356 15.61 3.41 3.25
N HIS A 357 14.35 3.18 3.70
CA HIS A 357 13.20 3.13 2.80
C HIS A 357 13.02 4.46 2.05
N GLU A 358 13.15 5.57 2.76
CA GLU A 358 13.06 6.90 2.14
C GLU A 358 14.24 7.18 1.21
N THR A 359 15.45 6.76 1.59
CA THR A 359 16.65 6.89 0.77
C THR A 359 16.46 6.23 -0.60
N VAL A 360 16.02 4.99 -0.62
CA VAL A 360 15.73 4.27 -1.87
C VAL A 360 14.59 4.94 -2.63
N ALA A 361 13.49 5.29 -1.94
CA ALA A 361 12.33 5.93 -2.57
C ALA A 361 12.69 7.26 -3.24
N GLU A 362 13.52 8.11 -2.61
CA GLU A 362 13.94 9.40 -3.20
C GLU A 362 14.81 9.19 -4.44
N CYS A 363 15.71 8.21 -4.44
CA CYS A 363 16.48 7.84 -5.63
C CYS A 363 15.55 7.38 -6.78
N MET A 364 14.54 6.57 -6.48
CA MET A 364 13.56 6.10 -7.45
C MET A 364 12.67 7.25 -7.97
N ILE A 365 12.21 8.13 -7.10
CA ILE A 365 11.43 9.32 -7.48
C ILE A 365 12.26 10.23 -8.38
N LEU A 366 13.53 10.44 -8.06
CA LEU A 366 14.44 11.22 -8.87
C LEU A 366 14.61 10.63 -10.27
N ALA A 367 14.87 9.32 -10.37
CA ALA A 367 15.00 8.63 -11.65
C ALA A 367 13.71 8.72 -12.49
N ASN A 368 12.57 8.45 -11.89
CA ASN A 368 11.26 8.54 -12.55
C ASN A 368 10.97 9.96 -13.08
N HIS A 369 11.32 11.00 -12.31
CA HIS A 369 11.14 12.40 -12.70
C HIS A 369 12.03 12.78 -13.90
N TRP A 370 13.32 12.42 -13.86
CA TRP A 370 14.25 12.76 -14.92
C TRP A 370 13.96 11.99 -16.21
N VAL A 371 13.55 10.72 -16.10
CA VAL A 371 13.09 9.93 -17.26
C VAL A 371 11.81 10.54 -17.83
N ALA A 372 10.87 10.98 -16.99
CA ALA A 372 9.64 11.66 -17.44
C ALA A 372 9.94 12.89 -18.26
N LYS A 373 10.91 13.72 -17.84
CA LYS A 373 11.37 14.90 -18.59
C LYS A 373 11.96 14.50 -19.94
N MET A 374 12.90 13.54 -19.94
CA MET A 374 13.59 13.08 -21.15
C MET A 374 12.62 12.54 -22.19
N ILE A 375 11.67 11.68 -21.82
CA ILE A 375 10.70 11.13 -22.78
C ILE A 375 9.69 12.18 -23.25
N TRP A 376 9.28 13.13 -22.40
CA TRP A 376 8.37 14.20 -22.79
C TRP A 376 9.03 15.20 -23.75
N GLU A 377 10.28 15.63 -23.49
CA GLU A 377 11.03 16.53 -24.36
C GLU A 377 11.21 15.95 -25.77
N ASN A 378 11.41 14.62 -25.87
CA ASN A 378 11.58 13.94 -27.16
C ASN A 378 10.26 13.55 -27.82
N PHE A 379 9.23 13.27 -27.05
CA PHE A 379 7.91 12.82 -27.53
C PHE A 379 6.76 13.59 -26.88
N PRO A 380 6.60 14.91 -27.16
CA PRO A 380 5.66 15.77 -26.42
C PRO A 380 4.19 15.30 -26.44
N HIS A 381 3.79 14.52 -27.47
CA HIS A 381 2.42 14.05 -27.63
C HIS A 381 2.24 12.54 -27.47
N HIS A 382 3.32 11.79 -27.22
CA HIS A 382 3.31 10.33 -27.15
C HIS A 382 4.06 9.78 -25.93
N ALA A 383 4.37 10.63 -24.95
CA ALA A 383 4.97 10.15 -23.71
C ALA A 383 3.91 9.57 -22.79
N LEU A 384 4.26 8.48 -22.10
CA LEU A 384 3.48 7.89 -21.02
C LEU A 384 3.93 8.50 -19.69
N LEU A 385 3.09 9.34 -19.11
CA LEU A 385 3.33 9.97 -17.82
C LEU A 385 2.31 9.53 -16.77
N ARG A 386 2.54 9.95 -15.53
CA ARG A 386 1.66 9.68 -14.40
C ARG A 386 1.31 10.99 -13.69
N GLN A 387 0.05 11.39 -13.74
CA GLN A 387 -0.47 12.58 -13.07
C GLN A 387 -1.15 12.23 -11.75
N HIS A 388 -1.11 13.14 -10.80
CA HIS A 388 -1.91 13.08 -9.59
C HIS A 388 -2.70 14.38 -9.45
N PRO A 389 -3.97 14.40 -9.83
CA PRO A 389 -4.76 15.62 -9.81
C PRO A 389 -4.99 16.11 -8.38
N PRO A 390 -5.12 17.44 -8.18
CA PRO A 390 -5.42 18.01 -6.87
C PRO A 390 -6.78 17.48 -6.36
N PRO A 391 -6.89 17.16 -5.06
CA PRO A 391 -8.13 16.68 -4.50
C PRO A 391 -9.23 17.75 -4.48
N ARG A 392 -10.48 17.32 -4.56
CA ARG A 392 -11.62 18.23 -4.45
C ARG A 392 -11.74 18.76 -3.03
N GLN A 393 -11.98 20.06 -2.89
CA GLN A 393 -12.07 20.73 -1.59
C GLN A 393 -13.15 20.16 -0.64
N GLU A 394 -14.18 19.56 -1.22
CA GLU A 394 -15.28 18.91 -0.49
C GLU A 394 -14.82 17.72 0.33
N PHE A 395 -13.82 16.97 -0.17
CA PHE A 395 -13.29 15.80 0.51
C PHE A 395 -12.44 16.13 1.76
N PHE A 396 -12.02 17.37 1.90
CA PHE A 396 -11.31 17.83 3.10
C PHE A 396 -12.22 18.31 4.24
N SER A 397 -13.55 18.27 4.09
CA SER A 397 -14.47 18.74 5.12
C SER A 397 -14.31 18.00 6.44
N GLU A 398 -14.26 16.67 6.39
CA GLU A 398 -14.09 15.81 7.56
C GLU A 398 -12.72 16.02 8.22
N LEU A 399 -11.65 16.14 7.45
CA LEU A 399 -10.30 16.46 7.95
C LEU A 399 -10.29 17.81 8.70
N ARG A 400 -10.88 18.86 8.12
CA ARG A 400 -10.93 20.20 8.73
C ARG A 400 -11.74 20.21 10.02
N GLU A 401 -12.88 19.52 10.04
CA GLU A 401 -13.71 19.37 11.24
C GLU A 401 -12.97 18.62 12.34
N CYS A 402 -12.30 17.53 11.96
CA CYS A 402 -11.52 16.71 12.89
C CYS A 402 -10.36 17.51 13.50
N ALA A 403 -9.57 18.19 12.68
CA ALA A 403 -8.46 19.03 13.14
C ALA A 403 -8.94 20.17 14.06
N SER A 404 -10.05 20.82 13.70
CA SER A 404 -10.65 21.90 14.52
C SER A 404 -11.10 21.42 15.89
N ALA A 405 -11.51 20.16 16.04
CA ALA A 405 -11.89 19.58 17.33
C ALA A 405 -10.72 19.53 18.32
N LYS A 406 -9.46 19.48 17.83
CA LYS A 406 -8.21 19.56 18.61
C LYS A 406 -7.57 20.95 18.59
N GLY A 407 -8.23 21.94 17.97
CA GLY A 407 -7.74 23.32 17.89
C GLY A 407 -6.76 23.58 16.74
N PHE A 408 -6.55 22.61 15.85
CA PHE A 408 -5.69 22.78 14.69
C PHE A 408 -6.46 23.33 13.49
N SER A 409 -5.79 24.17 12.69
CA SER A 409 -6.33 24.72 11.43
C SER A 409 -5.58 24.12 10.25
N ILE A 410 -6.30 23.41 9.38
CA ILE A 410 -5.73 22.80 8.18
C ILE A 410 -6.07 23.67 6.96
N ASP A 411 -5.04 24.12 6.25
CA ASP A 411 -5.14 24.90 5.03
C ASP A 411 -5.02 23.98 3.79
N THR A 412 -6.12 23.87 3.05
CA THR A 412 -6.24 22.97 1.89
C THR A 412 -6.17 23.67 0.54
N ARG A 413 -5.74 24.96 0.48
CA ARG A 413 -5.69 25.75 -0.74
C ARG A 413 -4.64 25.28 -1.74
N SER A 414 -3.54 24.73 -1.26
CA SER A 414 -2.45 24.14 -2.07
C SER A 414 -1.80 22.97 -1.34
N ASN A 415 -1.03 22.13 -2.07
CA ASN A 415 -0.25 21.07 -1.46
C ASN A 415 0.73 21.58 -0.40
N LYS A 416 1.43 22.71 -0.68
CA LYS A 416 2.34 23.34 0.28
C LYS A 416 1.62 23.81 1.54
N ALA A 417 0.48 24.50 1.40
CA ALA A 417 -0.32 24.94 2.54
C ALA A 417 -0.84 23.75 3.36
N LEU A 418 -1.23 22.67 2.70
CA LEU A 418 -1.65 21.43 3.35
C LEU A 418 -0.49 20.77 4.10
N ALA A 419 0.67 20.62 3.47
CA ALA A 419 1.87 20.05 4.08
C ALA A 419 2.29 20.84 5.33
N ASP A 420 2.40 22.16 5.22
CA ASP A 420 2.81 23.05 6.31
C ASP A 420 1.79 23.03 7.48
N SER A 421 0.49 22.96 7.17
CA SER A 421 -0.54 22.93 8.21
C SER A 421 -0.61 21.56 8.91
N LEU A 422 -0.42 20.46 8.19
CA LEU A 422 -0.33 19.12 8.77
C LEU A 422 0.91 18.95 9.65
N SER A 423 2.04 19.51 9.26
CA SER A 423 3.26 19.49 10.07
C SER A 423 3.15 20.30 11.37
N LYS A 424 2.31 21.35 11.39
CA LYS A 424 2.03 22.12 12.59
C LYS A 424 0.96 21.49 13.48
N ALA A 425 0.19 20.54 12.96
CA ALA A 425 -0.87 19.86 13.71
C ALA A 425 -0.31 18.68 14.54
N ASP A 426 0.66 18.97 15.40
CA ASP A 426 1.27 18.01 16.30
C ASP A 426 0.77 18.20 17.73
N ASP A 427 0.30 17.11 18.36
CA ASP A 427 -0.10 17.07 19.77
C ASP A 427 0.99 16.33 20.54
N PRO A 428 1.82 17.05 21.35
CA PRO A 428 2.91 16.41 22.11
C PRO A 428 2.45 15.34 23.09
N LEU A 429 1.16 15.37 23.48
CA LEU A 429 0.58 14.41 24.41
C LEU A 429 0.01 13.17 23.69
N ASP A 430 -0.30 13.30 22.40
CA ASP A 430 -0.90 12.22 21.61
C ASP A 430 -0.39 12.23 20.16
N PRO A 431 0.71 11.55 19.88
CA PRO A 431 1.27 11.48 18.51
C PRO A 431 0.36 10.76 17.51
N THR A 432 -0.70 10.08 17.98
CA THR A 432 -1.68 9.41 17.10
C THR A 432 -2.54 10.43 16.36
N VAL A 433 -2.72 11.64 16.90
CA VAL A 433 -3.53 12.72 16.30
C VAL A 433 -2.96 13.12 14.94
N ASN A 434 -1.66 13.43 14.87
CA ASN A 434 -1.02 13.82 13.60
C ASN A 434 -1.09 12.70 12.56
N LYS A 435 -0.82 11.45 12.98
CA LYS A 435 -0.94 10.26 12.10
C LYS A 435 -2.34 10.10 11.52
N LEU A 436 -3.37 10.27 12.36
CA LEU A 436 -4.77 10.22 11.89
C LEU A 436 -5.09 11.35 10.93
N LEU A 437 -4.68 12.58 11.22
CA LEU A 437 -4.91 13.73 10.33
C LEU A 437 -4.23 13.54 8.98
N ARG A 438 -2.98 13.03 8.93
CA ARG A 438 -2.28 12.67 7.69
C ARG A 438 -3.00 11.56 6.94
N SER A 439 -3.47 10.53 7.64
CA SER A 439 -4.27 9.45 7.05
C SER A 439 -5.58 9.96 6.46
N MET A 440 -6.28 10.89 7.12
CA MET A 440 -7.50 11.51 6.59
C MET A 440 -7.20 12.41 5.39
N ALA A 441 -6.10 13.15 5.41
CA ALA A 441 -5.65 13.94 4.27
C ALA A 441 -5.42 13.05 3.04
N THR A 442 -4.81 11.87 3.25
CA THR A 442 -4.59 10.91 2.18
C THR A 442 -5.90 10.33 1.62
N GLN A 443 -6.87 10.02 2.49
CA GLN A 443 -8.20 9.55 2.06
C GLN A 443 -8.95 10.56 1.19
N ALA A 444 -8.70 11.86 1.40
CA ALA A 444 -9.29 12.92 0.59
C ALA A 444 -8.67 13.02 -0.81
N MET A 445 -7.55 12.35 -1.07
CA MET A 445 -6.82 12.44 -2.35
C MET A 445 -7.40 11.47 -3.38
N SER A 446 -7.33 11.91 -4.65
CA SER A 446 -7.61 11.04 -5.79
C SER A 446 -6.39 10.17 -6.09
N ASN A 447 -6.56 9.18 -6.98
CA ASN A 447 -5.43 8.39 -7.43
C ASN A 447 -4.56 9.12 -8.43
N ALA A 448 -3.29 8.76 -8.41
CA ALA A 448 -2.42 9.00 -9.54
C ALA A 448 -2.77 8.05 -10.70
N LEU A 449 -2.82 8.57 -11.91
CA LEU A 449 -3.25 7.86 -13.12
C LEU A 449 -2.19 7.98 -14.21
N TYR A 450 -1.97 6.90 -14.94
CA TYR A 450 -1.22 6.94 -16.19
C TYR A 450 -2.07 7.59 -17.29
N PHE A 451 -1.41 8.37 -18.13
CA PHE A 451 -2.03 9.07 -19.26
C PHE A 451 -1.03 9.25 -20.40
N SER A 452 -1.53 9.50 -21.61
CA SER A 452 -0.72 9.93 -22.75
C SER A 452 -0.66 11.45 -22.77
N THR A 453 0.51 12.03 -22.96
CA THR A 453 0.69 13.49 -23.00
C THR A 453 -0.07 14.18 -24.14
N GLY A 454 -0.48 13.44 -25.18
CA GLY A 454 -1.37 13.96 -26.21
C GLY A 454 -2.86 13.97 -25.87
N SER A 455 -3.26 13.49 -24.68
CA SER A 455 -4.67 13.38 -24.28
C SER A 455 -5.17 14.50 -23.37
N CYS A 456 -4.28 15.30 -22.77
CA CYS A 456 -4.64 16.42 -21.89
C CYS A 456 -3.60 17.56 -21.99
N PRO A 457 -3.95 18.79 -21.57
CA PRO A 457 -3.05 19.91 -21.58
C PRO A 457 -1.93 19.78 -20.54
N GLU A 458 -0.79 20.46 -20.75
CA GLU A 458 0.41 20.33 -19.91
C GLU A 458 0.18 20.75 -18.46
N GLU A 459 -0.75 21.66 -18.22
CA GLU A 459 -1.12 22.12 -16.86
C GLU A 459 -1.66 20.99 -15.99
N GLU A 460 -2.17 19.90 -16.59
CA GLU A 460 -2.70 18.73 -15.90
C GLU A 460 -1.65 17.65 -15.63
N PHE A 461 -0.39 17.80 -16.09
CA PHE A 461 0.65 16.76 -15.92
C PHE A 461 1.15 16.65 -14.49
N HIS A 462 0.89 17.64 -13.66
CA HIS A 462 1.44 17.76 -12.32
C HIS A 462 1.09 16.59 -11.41
N HIS A 463 2.06 16.14 -10.63
CA HIS A 463 1.86 15.14 -9.60
C HIS A 463 1.72 15.79 -8.21
N TYR A 464 0.47 16.05 -7.78
CA TYR A 464 0.14 16.81 -6.57
C TYR A 464 0.87 16.31 -5.32
N GLY A 465 0.82 15.00 -5.02
CA GLY A 465 1.41 14.44 -3.81
C GLY A 465 2.94 14.52 -3.77
N LEU A 466 3.61 14.38 -4.93
CA LEU A 466 5.07 14.46 -5.02
C LEU A 466 5.61 15.88 -5.25
N ALA A 467 4.74 16.86 -5.52
CA ALA A 467 5.09 18.21 -5.90
C ALA A 467 6.04 18.28 -7.10
N LEU A 468 5.80 17.44 -8.12
CA LEU A 468 6.60 17.36 -9.34
C LEU A 468 5.77 17.77 -10.56
N ASP A 469 6.40 18.51 -11.48
CA ASP A 469 5.77 18.97 -12.71
C ASP A 469 5.53 17.84 -13.72
N LYS A 470 6.43 16.88 -13.80
CA LYS A 470 6.36 15.70 -14.66
C LYS A 470 6.84 14.47 -13.90
N TYR A 471 6.11 13.39 -14.03
CA TYR A 471 6.42 12.14 -13.37
C TYR A 471 5.99 10.94 -14.22
N THR A 472 6.73 9.86 -14.16
CA THR A 472 6.37 8.58 -14.76
C THR A 472 6.87 7.43 -13.89
N HIS A 473 6.63 6.22 -14.28
CA HIS A 473 7.22 5.03 -13.71
C HIS A 473 8.22 4.41 -14.68
N PHE A 474 9.44 4.23 -14.20
CA PHE A 474 10.57 3.68 -14.93
C PHE A 474 11.27 2.56 -14.13
N THR A 475 11.17 2.60 -12.80
CA THR A 475 12.06 1.90 -11.87
C THR A 475 11.63 0.47 -11.52
N SER A 476 10.56 -0.08 -12.13
CA SER A 476 10.12 -1.45 -11.82
C SER A 476 9.51 -2.19 -13.02
N PRO A 477 10.28 -2.43 -14.09
CA PRO A 477 9.78 -3.05 -15.33
C PRO A 477 9.49 -4.55 -15.19
N ILE A 478 10.02 -5.24 -14.18
CA ILE A 478 9.71 -6.66 -13.92
C ILE A 478 8.25 -6.82 -13.52
N ARG A 479 7.70 -5.84 -12.78
CA ARG A 479 6.37 -5.93 -12.18
C ARG A 479 5.36 -4.90 -12.68
N ARG A 480 5.71 -3.94 -13.55
CA ARG A 480 4.79 -2.94 -14.11
C ARG A 480 5.00 -2.79 -15.62
N TYR A 481 3.95 -3.02 -16.39
CA TYR A 481 4.01 -2.88 -17.85
C TYR A 481 4.23 -1.43 -18.31
N ALA A 482 3.74 -0.45 -17.55
CA ALA A 482 4.02 0.96 -17.84
C ALA A 482 5.51 1.26 -17.94
N ASP A 483 6.31 0.68 -17.05
CA ASP A 483 7.77 0.85 -17.01
C ASP A 483 8.44 0.25 -18.27
N ILE A 484 7.97 -0.90 -18.76
CA ILE A 484 8.45 -1.50 -20.01
C ILE A 484 8.21 -0.51 -21.19
N VAL A 485 7.03 0.10 -21.25
CA VAL A 485 6.72 1.11 -22.28
C VAL A 485 7.62 2.33 -22.15
N VAL A 486 7.84 2.81 -20.92
CA VAL A 486 8.73 3.96 -20.63
C VAL A 486 10.18 3.64 -20.98
N HIS A 487 10.68 2.43 -20.70
CA HIS A 487 12.00 1.97 -21.12
C HIS A 487 12.16 2.03 -22.65
N ARG A 488 11.17 1.55 -23.40
CA ARG A 488 11.18 1.63 -24.87
C ARG A 488 11.21 3.08 -25.37
N LEU A 489 10.41 3.97 -24.75
CA LEU A 489 10.41 5.39 -25.07
C LEU A 489 11.76 6.05 -24.74
N LEU A 490 12.34 5.75 -23.57
CA LEU A 490 13.64 6.28 -23.17
C LEU A 490 14.74 5.85 -24.12
N MET A 491 14.80 4.58 -24.50
CA MET A 491 15.80 4.08 -25.45
C MET A 491 15.61 4.71 -26.84
N ALA A 492 14.38 4.90 -27.30
CA ALA A 492 14.10 5.61 -28.53
C ALA A 492 14.56 7.10 -28.46
N ALA A 493 14.40 7.76 -27.32
CA ALA A 493 14.84 9.12 -27.10
C ALA A 493 16.38 9.24 -27.15
N THR A 494 17.11 8.29 -26.55
CA THR A 494 18.59 8.29 -26.56
C THR A 494 19.19 8.01 -27.96
N LEU A 495 18.48 7.25 -28.80
CA LEU A 495 18.90 6.92 -30.17
C LEU A 495 18.61 8.03 -31.17
N LYS A 496 17.70 8.96 -30.88
CA LYS A 496 17.31 10.05 -31.78
C LYS A 496 18.47 10.98 -32.16
N ASP A 497 19.45 11.12 -31.27
CA ASP A 497 20.67 11.89 -31.53
C ASP A 497 21.61 11.21 -32.56
N THR A 498 21.42 9.92 -32.86
CA THR A 498 22.29 9.13 -33.76
C THR A 498 21.81 9.07 -35.21
N LYS A 499 20.81 9.88 -35.63
CA LYS A 499 20.23 9.91 -36.99
C LYS A 499 19.65 8.60 -37.50
N VAL A 500 19.40 7.63 -36.62
CA VAL A 500 18.63 6.45 -36.94
C VAL A 500 17.15 6.84 -36.97
N ASP A 501 16.45 6.48 -38.05
CA ASP A 501 15.02 6.77 -38.16
C ASP A 501 14.21 5.93 -37.15
N VAL A 502 13.96 6.53 -35.97
CA VAL A 502 13.34 5.87 -34.80
C VAL A 502 11.80 5.95 -34.87
N THR A 503 11.21 6.15 -36.05
CA THR A 503 9.75 6.06 -36.24
C THR A 503 9.19 4.66 -36.02
N VAL A 504 10.05 3.72 -35.61
CA VAL A 504 9.73 2.31 -35.42
C VAL A 504 8.94 2.09 -34.13
N ASN A 505 7.64 1.83 -34.28
CA ASN A 505 6.74 1.24 -33.28
C ASN A 505 6.35 2.07 -32.05
N LEU A 506 6.34 3.39 -32.10
CA LEU A 506 5.63 4.18 -31.07
C LEU A 506 4.12 3.94 -31.19
N PHE A 507 3.47 3.73 -30.08
CA PHE A 507 2.01 3.69 -30.01
C PHE A 507 1.42 4.98 -30.59
N SER A 508 0.37 4.86 -31.41
CA SER A 508 -0.44 6.05 -31.71
C SER A 508 -1.01 6.62 -30.41
N ASN A 509 -1.25 7.93 -30.36
CA ASN A 509 -1.78 8.55 -29.14
C ASN A 509 -3.05 7.85 -28.61
N LYS A 510 -3.96 7.46 -29.51
CA LYS A 510 -5.17 6.71 -29.16
C LYS A 510 -4.85 5.33 -28.55
N ALA A 511 -3.92 4.59 -29.14
CA ALA A 511 -3.51 3.28 -28.63
C ALA A 511 -2.83 3.41 -27.25
N LEU A 512 -2.02 4.46 -27.05
CA LEU A 512 -1.39 4.74 -25.78
C LEU A 512 -2.42 5.15 -24.71
N GLU A 513 -3.43 5.92 -25.06
CA GLU A 513 -4.54 6.29 -24.17
C GLU A 513 -5.36 5.04 -23.75
N GLU A 514 -5.68 4.15 -24.71
CA GLU A 514 -6.36 2.89 -24.41
C GLU A 514 -5.52 2.00 -23.50
N LEU A 515 -4.22 1.93 -23.74
CA LEU A 515 -3.27 1.21 -22.89
C LEU A 515 -3.21 1.81 -21.47
N CYS A 516 -3.10 3.14 -21.32
CA CYS A 516 -3.12 3.81 -20.02
C CYS A 516 -4.40 3.50 -19.25
N ARG A 517 -5.55 3.53 -19.92
CA ARG A 517 -6.85 3.17 -19.32
C ARG A 517 -6.87 1.72 -18.84
N HIS A 518 -6.32 0.80 -19.64
CA HIS A 518 -6.18 -0.60 -19.27
C HIS A 518 -5.28 -0.78 -18.04
N ILE A 519 -4.07 -0.20 -18.06
CA ILE A 519 -3.12 -0.27 -16.93
C ILE A 519 -3.75 0.30 -15.65
N ASN A 520 -4.42 1.47 -15.73
CA ASN A 520 -5.09 2.07 -14.57
C ASN A 520 -6.18 1.15 -13.99
N ASN A 521 -6.95 0.46 -14.83
CA ASN A 521 -7.97 -0.49 -14.38
C ASN A 521 -7.34 -1.73 -13.73
N ARG A 522 -6.24 -2.26 -14.29
CA ARG A 522 -5.55 -3.43 -13.73
C ARG A 522 -4.86 -3.10 -12.40
N ASN A 523 -4.22 -1.91 -12.29
CA ASN A 523 -3.64 -1.45 -11.04
C ASN A 523 -4.69 -1.31 -9.94
N ARG A 524 -5.87 -0.76 -10.29
CA ARG A 524 -6.99 -0.66 -9.35
C ARG A 524 -7.45 -2.04 -8.87
N ALA A 525 -7.57 -3.00 -9.79
CA ALA A 525 -7.91 -4.38 -9.45
C ALA A 525 -6.85 -5.03 -8.55
N ALA A 526 -5.56 -4.80 -8.81
CA ALA A 526 -4.45 -5.30 -8.00
C ALA A 526 -4.51 -4.77 -6.56
N GLN A 527 -4.72 -3.46 -6.40
CA GLN A 527 -4.84 -2.83 -5.08
C GLN A 527 -6.05 -3.35 -4.29
N HIS A 528 -7.20 -3.50 -4.96
CA HIS A 528 -8.39 -4.08 -4.33
C HIS A 528 -8.14 -5.52 -3.88
N ALA A 529 -7.53 -6.34 -4.72
CA ALA A 529 -7.21 -7.72 -4.40
C ALA A 529 -6.21 -7.82 -3.22
N GLN A 530 -5.17 -7.00 -3.22
CA GLN A 530 -4.19 -6.91 -2.13
C GLN A 530 -4.88 -6.55 -0.81
N LYS A 531 -5.71 -5.50 -0.81
CA LYS A 531 -6.47 -5.08 0.38
C LYS A 531 -7.39 -6.17 0.88
N GLN A 532 -8.22 -6.77 -0.01
CA GLN A 532 -9.13 -7.84 0.35
C GLN A 532 -8.39 -9.08 0.87
N SER A 533 -7.22 -9.39 0.32
CA SER A 533 -6.37 -10.46 0.82
C SER A 533 -5.87 -10.16 2.24
N THR A 534 -5.39 -8.94 2.49
CA THR A 534 -4.97 -8.53 3.85
C THR A 534 -6.14 -8.61 4.84
N GLU A 535 -7.33 -8.14 4.46
CA GLU A 535 -8.54 -8.23 5.29
C GLU A 535 -8.95 -9.68 5.55
N LEU A 536 -8.86 -10.57 4.54
CA LEU A 536 -9.10 -11.99 4.70
C LEU A 536 -8.15 -12.60 5.74
N PHE A 537 -6.86 -12.33 5.63
CA PHE A 537 -5.86 -12.83 6.59
C PHE A 537 -6.05 -12.25 7.98
N GLN A 538 -6.42 -10.99 8.11
CA GLN A 538 -6.81 -10.41 9.41
C GLN A 538 -8.03 -11.13 10.00
N CYS A 539 -9.07 -11.37 9.20
CA CYS A 539 -10.25 -12.14 9.66
C CYS A 539 -9.87 -13.56 10.09
N MET A 540 -9.01 -14.25 9.32
CA MET A 540 -8.54 -15.59 9.66
C MET A 540 -7.69 -15.59 10.95
N TYR A 541 -6.84 -14.57 11.15
CA TYR A 541 -6.04 -14.43 12.38
C TYR A 541 -6.88 -14.38 13.64
N PHE A 542 -8.05 -13.70 13.59
CA PHE A 542 -8.95 -13.60 14.74
C PHE A 542 -10.00 -14.71 14.80
N LYS A 543 -10.15 -15.52 13.76
CA LYS A 543 -11.23 -16.50 13.60
C LYS A 543 -11.28 -17.54 14.72
N ASP A 544 -10.11 -18.01 15.15
CA ASP A 544 -10.00 -19.13 16.10
C ASP A 544 -9.59 -18.67 17.51
N LYS A 545 -9.51 -17.35 17.74
CA LYS A 545 -9.14 -16.79 19.03
C LYS A 545 -10.37 -16.55 19.91
N VAL A 546 -10.28 -16.98 21.15
CA VAL A 546 -11.33 -16.74 22.16
C VAL A 546 -11.07 -15.39 22.79
N SER A 547 -11.92 -14.43 22.47
CA SER A 547 -11.75 -13.03 22.88
C SER A 547 -11.76 -12.75 24.37
N GLU A 548 -12.28 -13.68 25.16
CA GLU A 548 -12.36 -13.53 26.61
C GLU A 548 -11.05 -13.89 27.32
N THR A 549 -10.19 -14.67 26.66
CA THR A 549 -8.95 -15.20 27.22
C THR A 549 -7.70 -14.77 26.47
N ASP A 550 -7.82 -14.31 25.23
CA ASP A 550 -6.69 -13.94 24.38
C ASP A 550 -6.51 -12.42 24.36
N GLU A 551 -5.43 -11.91 24.97
CA GLU A 551 -5.09 -10.50 25.03
C GLU A 551 -4.89 -9.87 23.63
N ARG A 552 -4.58 -10.68 22.61
CA ARG A 552 -4.44 -10.21 21.22
C ARG A 552 -5.76 -9.72 20.64
N CYS A 553 -6.89 -10.18 21.17
CA CYS A 553 -8.22 -9.73 20.78
C CYS A 553 -8.62 -8.37 21.40
N THR A 554 -7.73 -7.76 22.19
CA THR A 554 -7.96 -6.48 22.86
C THR A 554 -6.88 -5.48 22.43
N ALA A 555 -7.27 -4.29 22.03
CA ALA A 555 -6.33 -3.24 21.64
C ALA A 555 -6.90 -1.84 21.88
N ASP A 556 -6.01 -0.84 21.94
CA ASP A 556 -6.42 0.55 21.95
C ASP A 556 -6.95 0.98 20.60
N GLY A 557 -8.04 1.72 20.61
CA GLY A 557 -8.61 2.35 19.45
C GLY A 557 -8.79 3.85 19.65
N VAL A 558 -8.68 4.62 18.58
CA VAL A 558 -8.88 6.07 18.59
C VAL A 558 -10.10 6.42 17.77
N VAL A 559 -11.03 7.19 18.33
CA VAL A 559 -12.22 7.67 17.64
C VAL A 559 -11.81 8.74 16.64
N TYR A 560 -12.02 8.51 15.34
CA TYR A 560 -11.63 9.44 14.29
C TYR A 560 -12.82 10.05 13.52
N SER A 561 -14.02 9.51 13.66
CA SER A 561 -15.22 10.05 13.03
C SER A 561 -16.49 9.71 13.81
N ILE A 562 -17.44 10.63 13.82
CA ILE A 562 -18.74 10.49 14.51
C ILE A 562 -19.83 10.22 13.47
N ARG A 563 -20.52 9.09 13.59
CA ARG A 563 -21.65 8.69 12.74
C ARG A 563 -22.98 8.76 13.48
N THR A 564 -24.09 8.59 12.76
CA THR A 564 -25.44 8.67 13.37
C THR A 564 -25.72 7.61 14.41
N ASN A 565 -25.18 6.40 14.23
CA ASN A 565 -25.43 5.24 15.08
C ASN A 565 -24.23 4.81 15.93
N GLY A 566 -23.11 5.55 15.88
CA GLY A 566 -21.88 5.19 16.55
C GLY A 566 -20.69 6.01 16.12
N VAL A 567 -19.52 5.44 16.23
CA VAL A 567 -18.22 6.06 15.93
C VAL A 567 -17.38 5.19 15.00
N LEU A 568 -16.51 5.82 14.22
CA LEU A 568 -15.44 5.10 13.54
C LEU A 568 -14.18 5.13 14.39
N VAL A 569 -13.58 3.97 14.53
CA VAL A 569 -12.42 3.75 15.41
C VAL A 569 -11.26 3.22 14.58
N PHE A 570 -10.09 3.76 14.83
CA PHE A 570 -8.83 3.28 14.29
C PHE A 570 -8.07 2.51 15.37
N VAL A 571 -7.61 1.29 15.06
CA VAL A 571 -6.81 0.43 15.94
C VAL A 571 -5.38 0.40 15.41
N PRO A 572 -4.46 1.21 15.96
CA PRO A 572 -3.09 1.34 15.42
C PRO A 572 -2.30 0.05 15.37
N ARG A 573 -2.46 -0.80 16.41
CA ARG A 573 -1.75 -2.09 16.51
C ARG A 573 -1.94 -2.99 15.30
N TYR A 574 -3.14 -2.99 14.72
CA TYR A 574 -3.51 -3.89 13.61
C TYR A 574 -3.84 -3.14 12.32
N GLY A 575 -3.70 -1.80 12.30
CA GLY A 575 -4.08 -0.98 11.15
C GLY A 575 -5.56 -1.04 10.78
N ILE A 576 -6.40 -1.56 11.68
CA ILE A 576 -7.82 -1.79 11.43
C ILE A 576 -8.60 -0.51 11.62
N LYS A 577 -9.45 -0.18 10.66
CA LYS A 577 -10.48 0.86 10.77
C LYS A 577 -11.85 0.20 10.74
N GLY A 578 -12.70 0.55 11.69
CA GLY A 578 -14.03 -0.08 11.78
C GLY A 578 -15.04 0.78 12.50
N ALA A 579 -16.32 0.46 12.30
CA ALA A 579 -17.43 1.11 12.99
C ALA A 579 -17.70 0.42 14.33
N ALA A 580 -17.77 1.22 15.40
CA ALA A 580 -18.27 0.80 16.69
C ALA A 580 -19.66 1.40 16.90
N TYR A 581 -20.67 0.53 16.93
CA TYR A 581 -22.05 0.95 17.08
C TYR A 581 -22.37 1.23 18.54
N LEU A 582 -23.04 2.38 18.79
CA LEU A 582 -23.55 2.78 20.11
C LEU A 582 -25.03 2.47 20.26
N LYS A 583 -25.68 1.99 19.21
CA LYS A 583 -27.07 1.54 19.19
C LYS A 583 -27.15 0.21 18.44
N ASN A 584 -27.76 -0.78 19.06
CA ASN A 584 -27.94 -2.09 18.43
C ASN A 584 -29.24 -2.14 17.59
N LYS A 585 -29.47 -3.28 16.90
CA LYS A 585 -30.67 -3.48 16.07
C LYS A 585 -31.97 -3.52 16.88
N GLU A 586 -31.89 -3.81 18.17
CA GLU A 586 -33.03 -3.87 19.11
C GLU A 586 -33.36 -2.48 19.70
N GLY A 587 -32.59 -1.46 19.33
CA GLY A 587 -32.79 -0.09 19.80
C GLY A 587 -32.14 0.22 21.15
N LEU A 588 -31.41 -0.74 21.75
CA LEU A 588 -30.65 -0.52 22.98
C LEU A 588 -29.38 0.29 22.68
N VAL A 589 -28.98 1.12 23.65
CA VAL A 589 -27.80 1.95 23.59
C VAL A 589 -26.76 1.50 24.59
N ILE A 590 -25.49 1.84 24.32
CA ILE A 590 -24.39 1.50 25.20
C ILE A 590 -24.38 2.40 26.43
N SER A 591 -24.18 1.81 27.61
CA SER A 591 -23.96 2.49 28.89
C SER A 591 -22.70 1.92 29.52
N CYS A 592 -21.79 2.79 29.98
CA CYS A 592 -20.59 2.37 30.67
C CYS A 592 -20.76 2.56 32.18
N GLN A 593 -20.40 1.53 32.95
CA GLN A 593 -20.49 1.51 34.39
C GLN A 593 -19.27 2.22 35.02
N SER A 594 -19.28 2.42 36.33
CA SER A 594 -18.20 3.06 37.09
C SER A 594 -16.86 2.31 37.03
N ASP A 595 -16.89 1.00 36.75
CA ASP A 595 -15.72 0.16 36.49
C ASP A 595 -15.20 0.26 35.05
N GLY A 596 -15.85 1.09 34.22
CA GLY A 596 -15.53 1.28 32.81
C GLY A 596 -16.15 0.23 31.90
N SER A 597 -16.76 -0.85 32.40
CA SER A 597 -17.42 -1.87 31.57
C SER A 597 -18.66 -1.29 30.88
N CYS A 598 -18.89 -1.72 29.64
CA CYS A 598 -20.00 -1.22 28.83
C CYS A 598 -21.05 -2.30 28.62
N VAL A 599 -22.33 -1.94 28.80
CA VAL A 599 -23.50 -2.84 28.70
C VAL A 599 -24.58 -2.18 27.85
N TRP A 600 -25.44 -2.99 27.25
CA TRP A 600 -26.57 -2.53 26.44
C TRP A 600 -27.81 -2.29 27.29
N LYS A 601 -28.36 -1.07 27.27
CA LYS A 601 -29.56 -0.67 28.01
C LYS A 601 -30.53 0.10 27.11
N PRO A 602 -31.83 0.14 27.42
CA PRO A 602 -32.80 1.01 26.73
C PRO A 602 -32.39 2.49 26.86
N GLY A 603 -32.45 3.22 25.74
CA GLY A 603 -32.05 4.63 25.72
C GLY A 603 -32.09 5.29 24.37
N SER A 604 -31.49 6.46 24.27
CA SER A 604 -31.41 7.26 23.04
C SER A 604 -29.97 7.72 22.74
N LEU A 605 -29.69 8.01 21.47
CA LEU A 605 -28.46 8.62 21.00
C LEU A 605 -28.68 10.05 20.58
N GLN A 606 -27.77 10.93 20.97
CA GLN A 606 -27.72 12.32 20.50
C GLN A 606 -26.37 12.58 19.86
N ARG A 607 -26.37 12.90 18.56
CA ARG A 607 -25.19 13.27 17.80
C ARG A 607 -24.99 14.79 17.81
N PHE A 608 -23.77 15.20 18.12
CA PHE A 608 -23.25 16.56 17.96
C PHE A 608 -22.13 16.54 16.92
N GLN A 609 -21.62 17.68 16.53
CA GLN A 609 -20.58 17.78 15.52
C GLN A 609 -19.34 16.96 15.85
N ASN A 610 -18.79 17.11 17.08
CA ASN A 610 -17.52 16.49 17.51
C ASN A 610 -17.70 15.40 18.56
N ARG A 611 -18.92 15.06 18.94
CA ARG A 611 -19.23 14.06 19.96
C ARG A 611 -20.57 13.39 19.74
N ILE A 612 -20.72 12.22 20.31
CA ILE A 612 -21.99 11.50 20.38
C ILE A 612 -22.24 11.09 21.83
N THR A 613 -23.46 11.30 22.29
CA THR A 613 -23.87 10.96 23.65
C THR A 613 -24.94 9.88 23.61
N SER A 614 -24.69 8.80 24.31
CA SER A 614 -25.65 7.74 24.59
C SER A 614 -26.26 8.03 25.96
N THR A 615 -27.60 8.07 26.06
CA THR A 615 -28.30 8.29 27.32
C THR A 615 -29.30 7.17 27.54
N THR A 616 -29.19 6.46 28.66
CA THR A 616 -30.14 5.42 29.05
C THR A 616 -31.41 6.03 29.61
N VAL A 617 -32.50 5.24 29.67
CA VAL A 617 -33.77 5.66 30.32
C VAL A 617 -33.55 5.96 31.81
N ALA A 618 -32.57 5.34 32.46
CA ALA A 618 -32.16 5.58 33.84
C ALA A 618 -31.36 6.90 34.05
N GLY A 619 -31.03 7.62 32.96
CA GLY A 619 -30.29 8.87 33.03
C GLY A 619 -28.76 8.70 32.99
N GLU A 620 -28.26 7.49 32.89
CA GLU A 620 -26.81 7.24 32.69
C GLU A 620 -26.43 7.72 31.30
N SER A 621 -25.33 8.47 31.19
CA SER A 621 -24.87 8.98 29.89
C SER A 621 -23.41 8.65 29.64
N VAL A 622 -23.10 8.27 28.40
CA VAL A 622 -21.75 8.08 27.91
C VAL A 622 -21.55 8.99 26.71
N THR A 623 -20.54 9.82 26.77
CA THR A 623 -20.16 10.72 25.66
C THR A 623 -18.83 10.26 25.09
N LEU A 624 -18.78 10.10 23.76
CA LEU A 624 -17.55 9.85 23.01
C LEU A 624 -17.29 11.04 22.10
N SER A 625 -16.09 11.55 22.13
CA SER A 625 -15.61 12.68 21.34
C SER A 625 -14.57 12.21 20.31
N LEU A 626 -14.30 13.04 19.32
CA LEU A 626 -13.18 12.82 18.39
C LEU A 626 -11.88 12.76 19.18
N PHE A 627 -11.01 11.83 18.79
CA PHE A 627 -9.73 11.52 19.41
C PHE A 627 -9.80 10.92 20.81
N ASP A 628 -10.97 10.55 21.29
CA ASP A 628 -11.03 9.74 22.51
C ASP A 628 -10.37 8.40 22.26
N HIS A 629 -9.46 8.03 23.19
CA HIS A 629 -8.89 6.70 23.22
C HIS A 629 -9.86 5.75 23.90
N ILE A 630 -10.17 4.68 23.19
CA ILE A 630 -11.08 3.65 23.67
C ILE A 630 -10.41 2.29 23.49
N THR A 631 -10.66 1.37 24.37
CA THR A 631 -10.11 0.02 24.24
C THR A 631 -11.03 -0.90 23.47
N VAL A 632 -10.47 -1.62 22.48
CA VAL A 632 -11.19 -2.41 21.48
C VAL A 632 -10.84 -3.89 21.62
N SER A 633 -11.85 -4.78 21.69
CA SER A 633 -11.66 -6.24 21.67
C SER A 633 -12.19 -6.85 20.36
N LEU A 634 -11.49 -7.87 19.90
CA LEU A 634 -11.71 -8.55 18.61
C LEU A 634 -12.39 -9.91 18.80
N ASN A 635 -13.62 -10.08 18.30
CA ASN A 635 -14.37 -11.35 18.43
C ASN A 635 -15.09 -11.73 17.14
N LYS A 636 -15.33 -13.06 17.03
CA LYS A 636 -16.12 -13.66 15.95
C LYS A 636 -17.58 -13.77 16.37
N PHE A 637 -18.51 -13.29 15.51
CA PHE A 637 -19.91 -13.64 15.57
C PHE A 637 -20.23 -14.70 14.49
N THR A 638 -20.64 -15.87 14.90
CA THR A 638 -21.31 -16.82 14.01
C THR A 638 -22.81 -16.55 14.03
N ASN A 639 -23.38 -16.15 12.89
CA ASN A 639 -24.83 -16.17 12.73
C ASN A 639 -25.31 -17.61 12.57
N GLY A 640 -25.36 -18.30 13.69
CA GLY A 640 -26.09 -19.58 13.81
C GLY A 640 -27.30 -19.35 14.72
N SER A 641 -28.50 -19.43 14.15
CA SER A 641 -29.73 -19.50 14.92
C SER A 641 -29.71 -20.72 15.81
N THR A 642 -29.35 -20.55 17.06
CA THR A 642 -29.84 -21.39 18.15
C THR A 642 -29.85 -20.53 19.41
N ARG A 643 -31.09 -20.25 19.86
CA ARG A 643 -31.34 -19.81 21.22
C ARG A 643 -30.78 -20.89 22.17
N ALA A 644 -29.59 -20.62 22.69
CA ALA A 644 -29.12 -21.27 23.91
C ALA A 644 -28.99 -20.19 24.96
N GLN A 645 -29.90 -20.15 25.89
CA GLN A 645 -29.79 -19.45 27.15
C GLN A 645 -28.52 -19.94 27.86
N MET A 646 -27.47 -19.16 27.87
CA MET A 646 -26.41 -19.33 28.87
C MET A 646 -26.56 -18.25 29.94
N ARG A 647 -27.11 -18.68 31.08
CA ARG A 647 -26.90 -18.06 32.37
C ARG A 647 -25.46 -18.35 32.79
N GLY A 648 -24.55 -17.47 32.52
CA GLY A 648 -23.15 -17.51 32.98
C GLY A 648 -22.99 -16.65 34.21
N LYS A 649 -22.48 -17.22 35.28
CA LYS A 649 -22.06 -16.56 36.52
C LYS A 649 -21.02 -15.50 36.23
N ILE A 650 -21.26 -14.31 36.74
CA ILE A 650 -20.28 -13.21 36.80
C ILE A 650 -19.21 -13.57 37.81
N THR A 651 -18.01 -13.79 37.36
CA THR A 651 -16.83 -13.84 38.24
C THR A 651 -16.14 -12.48 38.15
N LEU A 652 -16.03 -11.83 39.31
CA LEU A 652 -15.31 -10.57 39.47
C LEU A 652 -13.85 -10.77 39.06
N CYS A 653 -13.40 -10.10 38.02
CA CYS A 653 -12.00 -9.80 37.78
C CYS A 653 -11.81 -8.30 37.68
N THR A 654 -11.01 -7.81 38.57
CA THR A 654 -10.66 -6.42 38.79
C THR A 654 -9.93 -5.79 37.61
N PHE A 655 -10.42 -4.59 37.20
CA PHE A 655 -9.72 -3.55 36.44
C PHE A 655 -9.13 -3.95 35.08
N VAL A 656 -9.91 -3.85 34.03
CA VAL A 656 -9.42 -3.46 32.69
C VAL A 656 -10.59 -2.97 31.80
N SER A 657 -10.41 -1.81 31.23
CA SER A 657 -11.32 -1.19 30.27
C SER A 657 -11.17 -1.84 28.89
N LYS A 658 -12.26 -2.28 28.23
CA LYS A 658 -12.15 -3.06 26.98
C LYS A 658 -13.29 -2.76 25.99
N VAL A 659 -12.94 -2.53 24.72
CA VAL A 659 -13.83 -2.54 23.56
C VAL A 659 -13.61 -3.83 22.76
N LYS A 660 -14.67 -4.45 22.30
CA LYS A 660 -14.67 -5.75 21.64
C LYS A 660 -14.69 -5.57 20.12
N VAL A 661 -13.70 -6.13 19.41
CA VAL A 661 -13.71 -6.21 17.95
C VAL A 661 -14.23 -7.58 17.54
N CYS A 662 -15.25 -7.58 16.69
CA CYS A 662 -15.93 -8.80 16.27
C CYS A 662 -15.70 -9.06 14.80
N VAL A 663 -15.38 -10.30 14.42
CA VAL A 663 -15.48 -10.73 13.02
C VAL A 663 -16.93 -11.18 12.79
N GLN A 664 -17.64 -10.47 11.94
CA GLN A 664 -18.95 -10.90 11.47
C GLN A 664 -18.74 -11.86 10.31
N SER A 665 -18.86 -13.15 10.57
CA SER A 665 -18.88 -14.15 9.52
C SER A 665 -20.21 -14.10 8.78
N SER A 666 -20.14 -14.03 7.48
CA SER A 666 -21.29 -14.11 6.58
C SER A 666 -21.14 -15.30 5.66
N ARG A 667 -22.19 -16.11 5.52
CA ARG A 667 -22.17 -17.22 4.58
C ARG A 667 -22.10 -16.75 3.12
N CYS A 668 -22.71 -15.63 2.81
CA CYS A 668 -22.87 -15.15 1.45
C CYS A 668 -21.83 -14.09 1.05
N HIS A 669 -21.38 -13.29 2.00
CA HIS A 669 -20.50 -12.16 1.80
C HIS A 669 -19.15 -12.38 2.48
N PRO A 670 -18.13 -11.57 2.21
CA PRO A 670 -16.86 -11.65 2.92
C PRO A 670 -17.05 -11.45 4.42
N ASP A 671 -16.23 -12.14 5.22
CA ASP A 671 -16.16 -11.88 6.65
C ASP A 671 -15.66 -10.46 6.89
N THR A 672 -16.24 -9.76 7.82
CA THR A 672 -15.91 -8.38 8.15
C THR A 672 -15.57 -8.22 9.62
N ILE A 673 -14.65 -7.29 9.92
CA ILE A 673 -14.30 -6.94 11.28
C ILE A 673 -15.27 -5.88 11.81
N LYS A 674 -15.88 -6.15 12.95
CA LYS A 674 -16.69 -5.19 13.71
C LYS A 674 -16.03 -4.85 15.03
N LEU A 675 -16.18 -3.60 15.44
CA LEU A 675 -15.66 -3.09 16.70
C LEU A 675 -16.82 -2.93 17.70
N GLU A 676 -16.66 -3.46 18.92
CA GLU A 676 -17.57 -3.24 20.04
C GLU A 676 -16.86 -2.53 21.18
N ILE A 677 -17.43 -1.45 21.66
CA ILE A 677 -16.91 -0.71 22.82
C ILE A 677 -17.22 -1.50 24.08
N ILE A 678 -16.20 -1.91 24.81
CA ILE A 678 -16.35 -2.55 26.13
C ILE A 678 -16.02 -1.58 27.25
N SER A 679 -15.24 -0.54 26.98
CA SER A 679 -14.92 0.49 27.94
C SER A 679 -14.55 1.81 27.29
N ASN A 680 -14.83 2.90 28.01
CA ASN A 680 -14.48 4.26 27.61
C ASN A 680 -13.21 4.79 28.29
N LEU A 681 -12.48 3.95 29.01
CA LEU A 681 -11.22 4.33 29.66
C LEU A 681 -10.03 3.83 28.82
N PRO A 682 -8.91 4.56 28.76
CA PRO A 682 -7.73 4.13 28.04
C PRO A 682 -7.12 2.88 28.68
N TYR A 683 -6.68 1.96 27.83
CA TYR A 683 -6.02 0.73 28.24
C TYR A 683 -4.62 1.03 28.81
N LYS A 684 -4.40 0.71 30.08
CA LYS A 684 -3.06 0.72 30.68
C LYS A 684 -2.43 -0.66 30.48
N ASN A 685 -1.78 -0.88 29.37
CA ASN A 685 -1.04 -2.11 29.14
C ASN A 685 0.45 -1.89 29.41
N THR A 686 1.07 -2.89 30.05
CA THR A 686 2.54 -2.99 30.19
C THR A 686 3.29 -2.87 28.86
N ALA A 687 2.66 -3.22 27.72
CA ALA A 687 3.22 -3.03 26.38
C ALA A 687 3.30 -1.54 25.98
N THR A 688 2.31 -0.72 26.37
CA THR A 688 2.37 0.74 26.17
C THR A 688 3.42 1.38 27.09
N GLU A 689 3.56 0.86 28.31
CA GLU A 689 4.66 1.25 29.20
C GLU A 689 6.02 0.77 28.67
N LEU A 690 6.11 -0.40 28.06
CA LEU A 690 7.33 -0.88 27.39
C LEU A 690 7.64 -0.04 26.13
N TYR A 691 6.63 0.32 25.35
CA TYR A 691 6.79 1.20 24.20
C TYR A 691 7.19 2.61 24.63
N GLN A 692 6.54 3.17 25.65
CA GLN A 692 6.91 4.44 26.25
C GLN A 692 8.26 4.36 27.00
N LYS A 693 8.59 3.23 27.65
CA LYS A 693 9.90 2.98 28.23
C LYS A 693 10.99 2.85 27.18
N ASN A 694 10.72 2.16 26.06
CA ASN A 694 11.67 2.09 24.95
C ASN A 694 11.87 3.45 24.28
N ILE A 695 10.82 4.26 24.12
CA ILE A 695 10.95 5.66 23.69
C ILE A 695 11.70 6.50 24.72
N HIS A 696 11.47 6.30 26.01
CA HIS A 696 12.23 6.98 27.08
C HIS A 696 13.69 6.51 27.14
N ILE A 697 13.96 5.23 26.92
CA ILE A 697 15.34 4.69 26.83
C ILE A 697 16.04 5.24 25.60
N MET A 698 15.40 5.21 24.42
CA MET A 698 15.94 5.85 23.21
C MET A 698 16.15 7.36 23.38
N LYS A 699 15.19 8.08 23.97
CA LYS A 699 15.36 9.51 24.31
C LYS A 699 16.48 9.74 25.33
N ALA A 700 16.63 8.86 26.34
CA ALA A 700 17.67 8.97 27.33
C ALA A 700 19.07 8.68 26.79
N ASP A 701 19.18 7.72 25.85
CA ASP A 701 20.45 7.41 25.19
C ASP A 701 20.81 8.50 24.17
N LEU A 702 19.84 9.00 23.40
CA LEU A 702 20.04 10.16 22.52
C LEU A 702 20.37 11.45 23.29
N VAL A 703 19.73 11.69 24.45
CA VAL A 703 20.09 12.83 25.33
C VAL A 703 21.51 12.68 25.83
N LYS A 704 21.96 11.47 26.16
CA LYS A 704 23.36 11.20 26.56
C LYS A 704 24.32 11.43 25.40
N GLU A 705 23.95 11.04 24.16
CA GLU A 705 24.77 11.23 22.98
C GLU A 705 24.83 12.71 22.57
N VAL A 706 23.71 13.42 22.61
CA VAL A 706 23.63 14.87 22.42
C VAL A 706 24.40 15.62 23.51
N THR A 707 24.32 15.18 24.77
CA THR A 707 25.08 15.78 25.88
C THR A 707 26.58 15.52 25.70
N ARG A 708 26.97 14.34 25.27
CA ARG A 708 28.37 14.00 24.98
C ARG A 708 28.91 14.80 23.79
N SER A 709 28.12 14.92 22.69
CA SER A 709 28.44 15.76 21.54
C SER A 709 28.47 17.24 21.88
N ALA A 710 27.60 17.69 22.79
CA ALA A 710 27.61 19.07 23.32
C ALA A 710 28.83 19.35 24.20
N GLU A 711 29.26 18.37 25.03
CA GLU A 711 30.48 18.45 25.80
C GLU A 711 31.72 18.45 24.91
N GLU A 712 31.75 17.64 23.88
CA GLU A 712 32.82 17.64 22.86
C GLU A 712 32.83 18.92 22.03
N ALA A 713 31.67 19.50 21.67
CA ALA A 713 31.55 20.78 20.98
C ALA A 713 31.90 21.97 21.87
N GLN A 714 31.61 21.93 23.18
CA GLN A 714 32.09 22.91 24.15
C GLN A 714 33.61 22.87 24.34
N LEU A 715 34.19 21.67 24.32
CA LEU A 715 35.63 21.47 24.33
C LEU A 715 36.31 21.97 23.06
N ALA A 716 35.58 21.96 21.92
CA ALA A 716 36.06 22.42 20.63
C ALA A 716 35.76 23.91 20.30
N GLN A 717 35.13 24.69 21.23
CA GLN A 717 34.69 26.07 21.05
C GLN A 717 33.72 26.33 19.85
N GLU A 718 32.95 25.35 19.42
CA GLU A 718 32.01 25.45 18.29
C GLU A 718 30.54 25.54 18.76
N LYS A 719 30.11 26.71 19.26
CA LYS A 719 28.71 26.95 19.67
C LYS A 719 27.68 26.73 18.53
N ASN A 720 28.04 26.97 17.29
CA ASN A 720 27.14 26.85 16.14
C ASN A 720 26.83 25.41 15.73
N ARG A 721 27.63 24.43 16.16
CA ARG A 721 27.45 23.03 15.82
C ARG A 721 26.34 22.36 16.62
N VAL A 722 26.06 22.84 17.81
CA VAL A 722 25.00 22.32 18.68
C VAL A 722 23.60 22.71 18.18
N GLU A 723 23.44 23.90 17.62
CA GLU A 723 22.17 24.35 17.03
C GLU A 723 21.87 23.57 15.74
N VAL A 724 22.90 23.36 14.90
CA VAL A 724 22.76 22.54 13.66
C VAL A 724 22.39 21.09 13.99
N ILE A 725 23.03 20.49 14.99
CA ILE A 725 22.72 19.11 15.43
C ILE A 725 21.32 19.01 16.05
N GLN A 726 20.87 20.03 16.77
CA GLN A 726 19.50 20.09 17.29
C GLN A 726 18.45 20.29 16.18
N GLU A 727 18.76 21.10 15.18
CA GLU A 727 17.90 21.26 14.00
C GLU A 727 17.86 19.98 13.16
N GLU A 728 18.99 19.35 12.90
CA GLU A 728 19.08 18.05 12.21
C GLU A 728 18.35 16.94 12.98
N TYR A 729 18.41 16.95 14.31
CA TYR A 729 17.70 16.00 15.17
C TYR A 729 16.18 16.24 15.20
N GLN A 730 15.74 17.49 15.22
CA GLN A 730 14.33 17.83 15.09
C GLN A 730 13.83 17.47 13.68
N GLU A 731 14.63 17.71 12.68
CA GLU A 731 14.35 17.33 11.28
C GLU A 731 14.28 15.79 11.14
N TYR A 732 15.19 15.04 11.76
CA TYR A 732 15.19 13.57 11.81
C TYR A 732 13.98 12.98 12.54
N CYS A 733 13.54 13.57 13.64
CA CYS A 733 12.33 13.13 14.35
C CYS A 733 11.03 13.46 13.60
N GLN A 734 11.06 14.46 12.72
CA GLN A 734 9.92 14.85 11.88
C GLN A 734 9.81 14.02 10.60
N THR A 735 10.88 13.33 10.17
CA THR A 735 10.96 12.63 8.88
C THR A 735 10.68 11.13 8.92
N LYS A 736 10.15 10.59 9.99
CA LYS A 736 9.77 9.15 10.05
C LYS A 736 8.47 8.89 9.29
N GLY A 737 8.55 8.78 7.97
CA GLY A 737 7.41 8.43 7.10
C GLY A 737 7.65 7.15 6.29
N VAL A 738 6.59 6.42 6.07
CA VAL A 738 6.52 5.26 5.16
C VAL A 738 6.67 5.72 3.72
N SER A 739 7.21 4.87 2.85
CA SER A 739 7.33 5.16 1.42
C SER A 739 6.05 5.76 0.84
N LEU A 740 6.14 7.00 0.38
CA LEU A 740 5.04 7.77 -0.22
C LEU A 740 4.35 7.02 -1.36
N TYR A 741 5.06 6.10 -1.96
CA TYR A 741 4.69 5.39 -3.17
C TYR A 741 3.62 4.32 -2.95
N GLN A 742 3.78 3.52 -1.91
CA GLN A 742 2.78 2.50 -1.53
C GLN A 742 1.56 3.14 -0.88
N LEU A 743 1.78 4.19 -0.12
CA LEU A 743 0.74 4.86 0.66
C LEU A 743 -0.30 5.59 -0.20
N LEU A 744 0.15 6.29 -1.24
CA LEU A 744 -0.75 7.02 -2.16
C LEU A 744 -1.66 6.07 -2.94
N GLU A 745 -1.24 4.84 -3.13
CA GLU A 745 -2.03 3.82 -3.81
C GLU A 745 -3.00 3.07 -2.88
N GLU A 746 -2.62 2.77 -1.64
CA GLU A 746 -3.44 1.96 -0.71
C GLU A 746 -4.61 2.70 -0.07
N ILE A 747 -4.44 4.00 0.21
CA ILE A 747 -5.41 4.75 1.02
C ILE A 747 -6.65 5.18 0.23
N ARG A 748 -6.57 5.28 -1.10
CA ARG A 748 -7.73 5.55 -1.95
C ARG A 748 -8.85 4.54 -1.76
N ASP A 749 -8.49 3.26 -1.65
CA ASP A 749 -9.47 2.18 -1.61
C ASP A 749 -10.26 2.17 -0.31
N LEU A 750 -9.67 2.73 0.76
CA LEU A 750 -10.37 3.02 2.01
C LEU A 750 -11.41 4.13 1.84
N ALA A 751 -11.13 5.15 1.00
CA ALA A 751 -12.08 6.24 0.77
C ALA A 751 -13.30 5.82 -0.08
N LEU A 752 -13.12 4.87 -1.01
CA LEU A 752 -14.21 4.37 -1.85
C LEU A 752 -15.22 3.49 -1.09
N LEU A 753 -14.79 2.84 0.00
CA LEU A 753 -15.70 2.06 0.87
C LEU A 753 -16.66 2.95 1.68
N ASP A 754 -16.25 4.16 2.05
CA ASP A 754 -17.09 5.08 2.82
C ASP A 754 -18.19 5.76 1.98
N VAL A 755 -17.99 5.87 0.66
CA VAL A 755 -19.00 6.47 -0.25
C VAL A 755 -20.15 5.50 -0.53
N SER A 756 -19.94 4.20 -0.38
CA SER A 756 -20.95 3.16 -0.65
C SER A 756 -21.86 2.85 0.53
N THR A 757 -21.58 3.36 1.72
CA THR A 757 -22.37 3.10 2.94
C THR A 757 -23.25 4.27 3.37
N GLY A 758 -23.27 5.35 2.60
CA GLY A 758 -24.04 6.57 2.86
C GLY A 758 -25.38 6.61 2.12
N ASN A 759 -26.28 5.63 2.39
CA ASN A 759 -27.73 5.73 2.19
C ASN A 759 -28.45 5.06 3.35
#